data_94cdb8503caadfc0e67ff94912512dac
#
_entry.id   94cdb8503caadfc0e67ff94912512dac
#
_cell.length_a   1.000
_cell.length_b   1.000
_cell.length_c   1.000
_cell.angle_alpha   90.00
_cell.angle_beta   90.00
_cell.angle_gamma   90.00
#
_symmetry.space_group_name_H-M   'P 1'
#
loop_
_entity.id
_entity.type
_entity.pdbx_description
1 polymer ?
#
loop_
_entity_poly.entity_id
_entity_poly.type
_entity_poly.pdbx_seq_one_letter_code
_entity_poly.pdbx_strand_id
1 'polypeptide(L)'
;VIPSSARKLFSSTLVLLLIIVWPASPVAFRSFADNKPAEDRGAMALGQAIKRLGVVGSVLHTGAHPDDEDSGLLAYLARGRQARTAYLSLTRGDGGQNLIGPELYEALGVIRTEELLGARRLDGAQQFFSRAFDFGFSKSRKETLEKWDREAVLADMVRVIRTFRPLVIVSAWSGTPNDGHGHHQASGLLTQEAYRAAADPSRFPEQLNSGLRTWQAKKLYVRSFDGAASPREFLPSLSTLSLNTGEFDPLLGSSYYEIAARGRSQHRSQDQGTIEARGPRFSRLRLIDSKLGPIKNEKDIFEDMDSRITGIAAYAGNAAGKLREQLAEVQSAADEARGKYNPLSPTSTAEVIARGLKKLRDVSGGLSALGLSESELFETNFLLKQKEADFEDALLKSAGAVVDCLADDELVTPGQTFNVTLSAFADGSVKLQDFGLAASQAGWKLVQKEKEKITEIDGRLVLQSEYQVTASADVKPNGPYWLSKPRKGDMFEPDLTLDYSKWQATGIDPLAPSPFSAFVAFRIGGEYVKREQAVEYRYADRALGEVRHELKVAPTVSVNISPDILVYPKSPTPVEREVTVSVTNNQKGGVRGSVSLQKPDDWQATPASSTFDLKREGERASFTFLVKAHGGSAETKRPISAIATIDGRQYSAGYQSVSYPHIEPRFIYNEAKIEGEVID
;
A
#
# COMPACT_ATOMS: atom_id res chain seq x y z
N VAL A 1 -51.21 0.03 -71.80
CA VAL A 1 -52.24 0.96 -72.25
C VAL A 1 -52.23 2.16 -71.37
N ILE A 2 -51.72 3.26 -71.91
CA ILE A 2 -51.80 4.63 -71.37
C ILE A 2 -53.22 5.16 -71.66
N PRO A 3 -53.81 6.08 -70.84
CA PRO A 3 -53.50 7.48 -70.97
C PRO A 3 -53.57 8.27 -69.64
N SER A 4 -52.73 9.24 -69.45
CA SER A 4 -52.78 10.72 -69.74
C SER A 4 -53.49 11.56 -68.71
N SER A 5 -52.75 12.55 -68.28
CA SER A 5 -53.12 13.93 -67.87
C SER A 5 -53.79 14.19 -66.51
N ALA A 6 -53.02 14.90 -65.66
CA ALA A 6 -53.42 16.30 -65.31
C ALA A 6 -52.31 16.96 -64.44
N ARG A 7 -51.96 18.10 -64.93
CA ARG A 7 -51.19 19.13 -64.22
C ARG A 7 -51.99 19.62 -63.00
N LYS A 8 -51.31 19.87 -61.88
CA LYS A 8 -51.51 21.15 -61.14
C LYS A 8 -50.50 21.34 -59.98
N LEU A 9 -50.00 22.50 -60.06
CA LEU A 9 -49.56 23.46 -59.03
C LEU A 9 -48.50 23.05 -57.99
N PHE A 10 -47.36 23.68 -58.16
CA PHE A 10 -46.36 23.98 -57.15
C PHE A 10 -47.01 24.74 -55.99
N SER A 11 -46.87 24.22 -54.79
CA SER A 11 -46.91 25.04 -53.55
C SER A 11 -45.63 24.77 -52.83
N SER A 12 -44.76 25.77 -52.83
CA SER A 12 -43.46 25.74 -52.10
C SER A 12 -43.75 25.87 -50.62
N THR A 13 -43.72 24.74 -49.90
CA THR A 13 -43.68 24.75 -48.44
C THR A 13 -42.23 24.64 -48.04
N LEU A 14 -41.65 25.76 -47.60
CA LEU A 14 -40.32 25.85 -47.00
C LEU A 14 -40.36 25.13 -45.67
N VAL A 15 -39.88 23.89 -45.60
CA VAL A 15 -39.65 23.17 -44.34
C VAL A 15 -38.36 23.71 -43.76
N LEU A 16 -38.49 24.61 -42.78
CA LEU A 16 -37.39 25.05 -41.94
C LEU A 16 -36.96 23.86 -41.04
N LEU A 17 -35.92 23.16 -41.44
CA LEU A 17 -35.26 22.18 -40.56
C LEU A 17 -34.54 22.97 -39.44
N LEU A 18 -35.20 23.10 -38.29
CA LEU A 18 -34.54 23.48 -37.03
C LEU A 18 -33.59 22.37 -36.64
N ILE A 19 -32.32 22.52 -37.00
CA ILE A 19 -31.24 21.73 -36.42
C ILE A 19 -31.09 22.20 -34.97
N ILE A 20 -31.73 21.52 -34.04
CA ILE A 20 -31.48 21.65 -32.60
C ILE A 20 -30.08 21.04 -32.43
N VAL A 21 -29.07 21.89 -32.45
CA VAL A 21 -27.70 21.54 -31.95
C VAL A 21 -27.85 21.40 -30.44
N TRP A 22 -28.10 20.18 -29.99
CA TRP A 22 -27.92 19.82 -28.60
C TRP A 22 -26.44 19.99 -28.32
N PRO A 23 -26.03 20.77 -27.30
CA PRO A 23 -24.66 20.74 -26.87
C PRO A 23 -24.38 19.30 -26.41
N ALA A 24 -23.51 18.59 -27.14
CA ALA A 24 -22.99 17.34 -26.71
C ALA A 24 -22.17 17.63 -25.43
N SER A 25 -22.81 17.53 -24.28
CA SER A 25 -22.08 17.37 -23.04
C SER A 25 -21.19 16.13 -23.22
N PRO A 26 -19.89 16.20 -22.95
CA PRO A 26 -19.08 15.02 -22.94
C PRO A 26 -19.69 14.10 -21.86
N VAL A 27 -20.38 13.06 -22.30
CA VAL A 27 -20.78 11.96 -21.44
C VAL A 27 -19.45 11.30 -21.08
N ALA A 28 -18.90 11.72 -19.95
CA ALA A 28 -17.84 10.96 -19.31
C ALA A 28 -18.44 9.57 -19.07
N PHE A 29 -17.98 8.59 -19.82
CA PHE A 29 -18.24 7.19 -19.52
C PHE A 29 -17.61 6.92 -18.16
N ARG A 30 -18.37 7.12 -17.08
CA ARG A 30 -18.01 6.62 -15.77
C ARG A 30 -18.06 5.11 -15.86
N SER A 31 -16.93 4.48 -15.67
CA SER A 31 -16.86 3.04 -15.41
C SER A 31 -17.73 2.77 -14.18
N PHE A 32 -18.82 2.05 -14.36
CA PHE A 32 -19.79 1.76 -13.29
C PHE A 32 -19.36 0.61 -12.37
N ALA A 33 -18.15 0.12 -12.46
CA ALA A 33 -17.65 -0.92 -11.57
C ALA A 33 -16.86 -0.29 -10.43
N ASP A 34 -17.25 -0.57 -9.20
CA ASP A 34 -16.32 -0.45 -8.06
C ASP A 34 -15.15 -1.38 -8.33
N ASN A 35 -13.99 -0.79 -8.61
CA ASN A 35 -12.83 -1.52 -9.10
C ASN A 35 -11.82 -1.81 -8.00
N LYS A 36 -12.14 -1.50 -6.73
CA LYS A 36 -11.32 -1.95 -5.60
C LYS A 36 -11.49 -3.46 -5.46
N PRO A 37 -10.39 -4.22 -5.38
CA PRO A 37 -10.47 -5.66 -5.17
C PRO A 37 -11.25 -6.00 -3.91
N ALA A 38 -12.18 -6.94 -4.02
CA ALA A 38 -12.95 -7.40 -2.89
C ALA A 38 -12.03 -8.15 -1.90
N GLU A 39 -12.16 -7.84 -0.62
CA GLU A 39 -11.53 -8.63 0.43
C GLU A 39 -12.24 -9.98 0.59
N ASP A 40 -11.46 -11.02 0.95
CA ASP A 40 -12.03 -12.30 1.31
C ASP A 40 -12.96 -12.16 2.52
N ARG A 41 -14.17 -12.73 2.42
CA ARG A 41 -15.17 -12.67 3.48
C ARG A 41 -15.78 -14.04 3.77
N GLY A 42 -16.38 -14.17 4.95
CA GLY A 42 -17.17 -15.32 5.34
C GLY A 42 -16.39 -16.64 5.35
N ALA A 43 -17.03 -17.70 4.87
CA ALA A 43 -16.48 -19.05 4.89
C ALA A 43 -15.16 -19.17 4.11
N MET A 44 -15.06 -18.54 2.93
CA MET A 44 -13.82 -18.56 2.14
C MET A 44 -12.64 -17.98 2.93
N ALA A 45 -12.82 -16.81 3.56
CA ALA A 45 -11.78 -16.18 4.38
C ALA A 45 -11.35 -17.05 5.57
N LEU A 46 -12.32 -17.68 6.24
CA LEU A 46 -12.04 -18.64 7.32
C LEU A 46 -11.28 -19.87 6.81
N GLY A 47 -11.70 -20.44 5.69
CA GLY A 47 -11.05 -21.61 5.09
C GLY A 47 -9.58 -21.32 4.72
N GLN A 48 -9.29 -20.13 4.15
CA GLN A 48 -7.92 -19.68 3.88
C GLN A 48 -7.12 -19.51 5.18
N ALA A 49 -7.69 -18.89 6.21
CA ALA A 49 -7.04 -18.74 7.50
C ALA A 49 -6.71 -20.09 8.17
N ILE A 50 -7.66 -21.04 8.16
CA ILE A 50 -7.44 -22.40 8.68
C ILE A 50 -6.35 -23.14 7.91
N LYS A 51 -6.31 -23.06 6.57
CA LYS A 51 -5.23 -23.65 5.76
C LYS A 51 -3.86 -23.10 6.17
N ARG A 52 -3.76 -21.83 6.58
CA ARG A 52 -2.51 -21.16 6.98
C ARG A 52 -2.00 -21.58 8.36
N LEU A 53 -2.86 -22.03 9.28
CA LEU A 53 -2.48 -22.36 10.66
C LEU A 53 -1.26 -23.29 10.73
N GLY A 54 -1.21 -24.32 9.88
CA GLY A 54 -0.17 -25.34 9.88
C GLY A 54 1.12 -24.98 9.14
N VAL A 55 1.26 -23.78 8.56
CA VAL A 55 2.35 -23.43 7.62
C VAL A 55 3.23 -22.32 8.17
N VAL A 56 4.55 -22.49 8.10
CA VAL A 56 5.57 -21.49 8.46
C VAL A 56 6.49 -21.10 7.30
N GLY A 57 6.22 -21.60 6.09
CA GLY A 57 6.96 -21.21 4.88
C GLY A 57 6.91 -19.70 4.64
N SER A 58 8.02 -19.13 4.14
CA SER A 58 8.06 -17.70 3.81
C SER A 58 8.90 -17.43 2.57
N VAL A 59 8.39 -16.56 1.67
CA VAL A 59 9.04 -16.22 0.40
C VAL A 59 9.01 -14.71 0.19
N LEU A 60 10.17 -14.12 -0.15
CA LEU A 60 10.29 -12.75 -0.60
C LEU A 60 10.57 -12.74 -2.10
N HIS A 61 9.71 -12.13 -2.87
CA HIS A 61 9.95 -11.82 -4.27
C HIS A 61 10.46 -10.39 -4.42
N THR A 62 11.44 -10.14 -5.32
CA THR A 62 12.03 -8.81 -5.53
C THR A 62 11.95 -8.40 -6.98
N GLY A 63 11.66 -7.13 -7.25
CA GLY A 63 11.64 -6.51 -8.57
C GLY A 63 12.08 -5.06 -8.51
N ALA A 64 12.20 -4.39 -9.65
CA ALA A 64 12.59 -2.99 -9.75
C ALA A 64 11.38 -2.06 -9.66
N HIS A 65 10.26 -2.43 -10.26
CA HIS A 65 9.05 -1.61 -10.38
C HIS A 65 7.79 -2.31 -9.86
N PRO A 66 6.72 -1.55 -9.55
CA PRO A 66 5.38 -2.12 -9.43
C PRO A 66 4.94 -2.71 -10.78
N ASP A 67 4.70 -4.00 -10.89
CA ASP A 67 4.37 -4.79 -12.10
C ASP A 67 5.46 -5.75 -12.62
N ASP A 68 6.66 -5.73 -12.05
CA ASP A 68 7.71 -6.71 -12.35
C ASP A 68 7.44 -8.09 -11.74
N GLU A 69 6.56 -8.16 -10.76
CA GLU A 69 6.32 -9.39 -10.01
C GLU A 69 5.77 -10.52 -10.89
N ASP A 70 6.14 -11.73 -10.55
CA ASP A 70 5.43 -12.93 -11.00
C ASP A 70 4.13 -13.08 -10.18
N SER A 71 3.08 -12.41 -10.66
CA SER A 71 1.79 -12.38 -9.96
C SER A 71 1.22 -13.80 -9.78
N GLY A 72 1.49 -14.72 -10.74
CA GLY A 72 1.09 -16.14 -10.65
C GLY A 72 1.79 -16.85 -9.49
N LEU A 73 3.09 -16.63 -9.36
CA LEU A 73 3.88 -17.16 -8.25
C LEU A 73 3.40 -16.63 -6.90
N LEU A 74 3.15 -15.32 -6.79
CA LEU A 74 2.68 -14.72 -5.54
C LEU A 74 1.32 -15.29 -5.11
N ALA A 75 0.35 -15.37 -6.02
CA ALA A 75 -0.96 -15.94 -5.72
C ALA A 75 -0.85 -17.43 -5.35
N TYR A 76 -0.03 -18.22 -6.05
CA TYR A 76 0.21 -19.64 -5.74
C TYR A 76 0.82 -19.80 -4.35
N LEU A 77 1.85 -19.01 -4.00
CA LEU A 77 2.52 -19.11 -2.72
C LEU A 77 1.64 -18.65 -1.56
N ALA A 78 0.99 -17.50 -1.69
CA ALA A 78 0.21 -16.91 -0.60
C ALA A 78 -1.14 -17.61 -0.41
N ARG A 79 -1.88 -17.91 -1.50
CA ARG A 79 -3.22 -18.50 -1.47
C ARG A 79 -3.22 -20.02 -1.53
N GLY A 80 -2.33 -20.60 -2.36
CA GLY A 80 -2.23 -22.04 -2.56
C GLY A 80 -1.40 -22.72 -1.47
N ARG A 81 -0.17 -22.29 -1.31
CA ARG A 81 0.77 -22.87 -0.34
C ARG A 81 0.61 -22.29 1.07
N GLN A 82 -0.18 -21.23 1.22
CA GLN A 82 -0.39 -20.51 2.48
C GLN A 82 0.91 -19.99 3.13
N ALA A 83 1.95 -19.85 2.33
CA ALA A 83 3.22 -19.31 2.77
C ALA A 83 3.10 -17.80 3.02
N ARG A 84 3.80 -17.30 4.02
CA ARG A 84 3.96 -15.87 4.22
C ARG A 84 4.79 -15.32 3.06
N THR A 85 4.13 -14.58 2.17
CA THR A 85 4.70 -14.12 0.90
C THR A 85 4.78 -12.60 0.89
N ALA A 86 5.85 -12.04 0.34
CA ALA A 86 5.99 -10.61 0.16
C ALA A 86 6.61 -10.29 -1.19
N TYR A 87 6.29 -9.09 -1.70
CA TYR A 87 6.97 -8.48 -2.81
C TYR A 87 7.73 -7.23 -2.35
N LEU A 88 8.97 -7.06 -2.79
CA LEU A 88 9.76 -5.84 -2.66
C LEU A 88 9.94 -5.22 -4.04
N SER A 89 9.33 -4.08 -4.27
CA SER A 89 9.63 -3.21 -5.41
C SER A 89 10.69 -2.19 -5.00
N LEU A 90 11.77 -2.06 -5.77
CA LEU A 90 12.82 -1.08 -5.43
C LEU A 90 12.33 0.36 -5.59
N THR A 91 11.49 0.62 -6.59
CA THR A 91 10.89 1.93 -6.83
C THR A 91 9.38 1.90 -6.67
N ARG A 92 8.76 3.07 -6.68
CA ARG A 92 7.30 3.21 -6.76
C ARG A 92 6.79 3.40 -8.18
N GLY A 93 7.70 3.34 -9.18
CA GLY A 93 7.37 3.43 -10.59
C GLY A 93 7.07 4.84 -11.07
N ASP A 94 7.65 5.82 -10.42
CA ASP A 94 7.43 7.26 -10.64
C ASP A 94 7.81 7.72 -12.05
N GLY A 95 8.77 7.03 -12.69
CA GLY A 95 9.29 7.35 -14.02
C GLY A 95 8.59 6.61 -15.17
N GLY A 96 7.53 5.85 -14.90
CA GLY A 96 6.75 5.15 -15.92
C GLY A 96 5.84 6.06 -16.74
N GLN A 97 5.13 5.47 -17.69
CA GLN A 97 4.02 6.11 -18.38
C GLN A 97 2.78 6.12 -17.50
N ASN A 98 1.85 7.06 -17.78
CA ASN A 98 0.51 7.06 -17.21
C ASN A 98 -0.53 7.05 -18.34
N LEU A 99 -1.23 5.92 -18.54
CA LEU A 99 -2.23 5.78 -19.59
C LEU A 99 -3.65 6.19 -19.17
N ILE A 100 -3.84 6.51 -17.88
CA ILE A 100 -5.18 6.83 -17.35
C ILE A 100 -5.34 8.29 -16.94
N GLY A 101 -4.26 9.08 -16.93
CA GLY A 101 -4.31 10.48 -16.53
C GLY A 101 -3.02 11.24 -16.80
N PRO A 102 -2.98 12.51 -16.39
CA PRO A 102 -1.84 13.40 -16.64
C PRO A 102 -0.75 13.32 -15.56
N GLU A 103 -0.96 12.60 -14.47
CA GLU A 103 -0.03 12.57 -13.35
C GLU A 103 1.28 11.91 -13.74
N LEU A 104 2.39 12.57 -13.39
CA LEU A 104 3.76 12.13 -13.60
C LEU A 104 4.53 12.17 -12.28
N TYR A 105 5.70 11.55 -12.24
CA TYR A 105 6.66 11.56 -11.15
C TYR A 105 6.01 11.09 -9.82
N GLU A 106 6.15 11.83 -8.74
CA GLU A 106 5.69 11.48 -7.40
C GLU A 106 4.17 11.15 -7.38
N ALA A 107 3.37 11.85 -8.17
CA ALA A 107 1.93 11.58 -8.26
C ALA A 107 1.64 10.25 -8.97
N LEU A 108 2.39 9.91 -10.01
CA LEU A 108 2.32 8.59 -10.64
C LEU A 108 2.80 7.49 -9.69
N GLY A 109 3.86 7.73 -8.93
CA GLY A 109 4.34 6.80 -7.89
C GLY A 109 3.28 6.49 -6.83
N VAL A 110 2.45 7.47 -6.47
CA VAL A 110 1.29 7.26 -5.57
C VAL A 110 0.25 6.37 -6.24
N ILE A 111 -0.13 6.63 -7.51
CA ILE A 111 -1.06 5.80 -8.27
C ILE A 111 -0.56 4.35 -8.33
N ARG A 112 0.69 4.15 -8.77
CA ARG A 112 1.27 2.81 -8.93
C ARG A 112 1.46 2.08 -7.60
N THR A 113 1.70 2.80 -6.51
CA THR A 113 1.70 2.21 -5.15
C THR A 113 0.32 1.65 -4.81
N GLU A 114 -0.76 2.41 -5.04
CA GLU A 114 -2.12 1.95 -4.76
C GLU A 114 -2.56 0.81 -5.69
N GLU A 115 -2.19 0.86 -6.97
CA GLU A 115 -2.43 -0.22 -7.93
C GLU A 115 -1.76 -1.53 -7.47
N LEU A 116 -0.50 -1.44 -7.02
CA LEU A 116 0.24 -2.58 -6.49
C LEU A 116 -0.40 -3.13 -5.20
N LEU A 117 -0.86 -2.25 -4.29
CA LEU A 117 -1.61 -2.66 -3.10
C LEU A 117 -2.94 -3.31 -3.47
N GLY A 118 -3.59 -2.84 -4.55
CA GLY A 118 -4.75 -3.48 -5.14
C GLY A 118 -4.46 -4.93 -5.57
N ALA A 119 -3.34 -5.16 -6.24
CA ALA A 119 -2.88 -6.50 -6.61
C ALA A 119 -2.60 -7.37 -5.37
N ARG A 120 -1.95 -6.81 -4.33
CA ARG A 120 -1.67 -7.52 -3.05
C ARG A 120 -2.94 -7.94 -2.31
N ARG A 121 -4.00 -7.13 -2.33
CA ARG A 121 -5.30 -7.53 -1.75
C ARG A 121 -5.86 -8.79 -2.41
N LEU A 122 -5.63 -8.98 -3.70
CA LEU A 122 -6.08 -10.16 -4.44
C LEU A 122 -5.20 -11.39 -4.18
N ASP A 123 -3.88 -11.26 -4.33
CA ASP A 123 -2.96 -12.39 -4.20
C ASP A 123 -2.59 -12.73 -2.75
N GLY A 124 -2.80 -11.82 -1.80
CA GLY A 124 -2.55 -12.03 -0.37
C GLY A 124 -1.10 -11.87 0.07
N ALA A 125 -0.21 -11.38 -0.79
CA ALA A 125 1.17 -11.09 -0.43
C ALA A 125 1.29 -9.72 0.26
N GLN A 126 2.34 -9.56 1.08
CA GLN A 126 2.73 -8.27 1.67
C GLN A 126 3.53 -7.44 0.68
N GLN A 127 3.56 -6.13 0.88
CA GLN A 127 4.29 -5.20 0.02
C GLN A 127 5.37 -4.44 0.79
N PHE A 128 6.56 -4.32 0.17
CA PHE A 128 7.66 -3.47 0.62
C PHE A 128 8.19 -2.62 -0.54
N PHE A 129 8.82 -1.49 -0.20
CA PHE A 129 9.52 -0.62 -1.14
C PHE A 129 10.92 -0.28 -0.61
N SER A 130 11.82 0.18 -1.49
CA SER A 130 13.01 0.92 -1.10
C SER A 130 12.79 2.43 -1.29
N ARG A 131 13.82 3.23 -1.01
CA ARG A 131 13.82 4.67 -1.21
C ARG A 131 14.28 5.09 -2.62
N ALA A 132 14.50 4.17 -3.52
CA ALA A 132 14.89 4.50 -4.88
C ALA A 132 13.73 5.16 -5.64
N PHE A 133 14.03 6.28 -6.31
CA PHE A 133 13.11 6.94 -7.23
C PHE A 133 13.26 6.34 -8.64
N ASP A 134 12.16 6.09 -9.31
CA ASP A 134 12.17 5.71 -10.71
C ASP A 134 12.39 6.95 -11.59
N PHE A 135 13.56 7.08 -12.16
CA PHE A 135 13.91 8.22 -13.03
C PHE A 135 13.62 7.95 -14.52
N GLY A 136 12.85 6.93 -14.83
CA GLY A 136 12.51 6.51 -16.19
C GLY A 136 13.51 5.50 -16.77
N PHE A 137 13.53 5.38 -18.08
CA PHE A 137 14.35 4.36 -18.75
C PHE A 137 15.85 4.55 -18.55
N SER A 138 16.49 3.53 -17.99
CA SER A 138 17.94 3.45 -17.84
C SER A 138 18.55 2.43 -18.80
N LYS A 139 19.65 2.80 -19.46
CA LYS A 139 20.32 1.95 -20.46
C LYS A 139 21.17 0.84 -19.83
N SER A 140 21.65 1.04 -18.61
CA SER A 140 22.58 0.11 -17.99
C SER A 140 22.51 0.14 -16.46
N ARG A 141 22.93 -0.98 -15.87
CA ARG A 141 23.14 -1.06 -14.42
C ARG A 141 24.09 0.02 -13.88
N LYS A 142 25.12 0.37 -14.65
CA LYS A 142 26.09 1.40 -14.24
C LYS A 142 25.39 2.75 -14.07
N GLU A 143 24.63 3.18 -15.06
CA GLU A 143 23.85 4.43 -15.01
C GLU A 143 22.90 4.43 -13.82
N THR A 144 22.17 3.35 -13.60
CA THR A 144 21.23 3.22 -12.47
C THR A 144 21.95 3.39 -11.13
N LEU A 145 23.07 2.68 -10.92
CA LEU A 145 23.79 2.70 -9.64
C LEU A 145 24.65 3.97 -9.44
N GLU A 146 24.82 4.80 -10.47
CA GLU A 146 25.38 6.15 -10.35
C GLU A 146 24.32 7.16 -9.90
N LYS A 147 23.05 6.96 -10.31
CA LYS A 147 21.91 7.81 -9.95
C LYS A 147 21.32 7.46 -8.60
N TRP A 148 21.14 6.18 -8.32
CA TRP A 148 20.74 5.71 -7.01
C TRP A 148 21.95 5.65 -6.05
N ASP A 149 21.72 6.01 -4.80
CA ASP A 149 22.68 5.66 -3.75
C ASP A 149 22.64 4.14 -3.53
N ARG A 150 23.62 3.45 -4.16
CA ARG A 150 23.70 1.99 -4.17
C ARG A 150 23.67 1.38 -2.77
N GLU A 151 24.44 1.96 -1.82
CA GLU A 151 24.50 1.42 -0.46
C GLU A 151 23.21 1.68 0.32
N ALA A 152 22.55 2.81 0.09
CA ALA A 152 21.25 3.10 0.70
C ALA A 152 20.16 2.13 0.20
N VAL A 153 20.09 1.86 -1.11
CA VAL A 153 19.14 0.88 -1.66
C VAL A 153 19.45 -0.53 -1.16
N LEU A 154 20.71 -0.93 -1.12
CA LEU A 154 21.12 -2.22 -0.56
C LEU A 154 20.77 -2.33 0.93
N ALA A 155 20.95 -1.25 1.70
CA ALA A 155 20.56 -1.19 3.12
C ALA A 155 19.05 -1.41 3.30
N ASP A 156 18.22 -0.80 2.44
CA ASP A 156 16.77 -0.99 2.47
C ASP A 156 16.39 -2.45 2.16
N MET A 157 16.98 -3.05 1.14
CA MET A 157 16.77 -4.47 0.81
C MET A 157 17.16 -5.41 1.96
N VAL A 158 18.32 -5.15 2.59
CA VAL A 158 18.78 -5.90 3.77
C VAL A 158 17.82 -5.71 4.94
N ARG A 159 17.31 -4.49 5.16
CA ARG A 159 16.30 -4.20 6.17
C ARG A 159 15.04 -5.02 5.93
N VAL A 160 14.53 -5.07 4.68
CA VAL A 160 13.37 -5.91 4.33
C VAL A 160 13.64 -7.37 4.64
N ILE A 161 14.79 -7.92 4.26
CA ILE A 161 15.15 -9.33 4.54
C ILE A 161 15.23 -9.59 6.04
N ARG A 162 15.87 -8.72 6.83
CA ARG A 162 15.98 -8.84 8.29
C ARG A 162 14.65 -8.67 9.01
N THR A 163 13.73 -7.87 8.48
CA THR A 163 12.37 -7.65 9.02
C THR A 163 11.44 -8.80 8.66
N PHE A 164 11.37 -9.15 7.39
CA PHE A 164 10.44 -10.17 6.88
C PHE A 164 10.95 -11.59 7.15
N ARG A 165 12.26 -11.83 7.16
CA ARG A 165 12.93 -13.14 7.45
C ARG A 165 12.43 -14.26 6.52
N PRO A 166 12.61 -14.13 5.19
CA PRO A 166 12.18 -15.14 4.23
C PRO A 166 13.04 -16.39 4.29
N LEU A 167 12.42 -17.56 4.18
CA LEU A 167 13.15 -18.82 3.94
C LEU A 167 13.72 -18.87 2.53
N VAL A 168 12.99 -18.31 1.56
CA VAL A 168 13.37 -18.29 0.16
C VAL A 168 13.27 -16.86 -0.38
N ILE A 169 14.23 -16.48 -1.22
CA ILE A 169 14.20 -15.25 -2.01
C ILE A 169 14.09 -15.60 -3.49
N VAL A 170 13.21 -14.93 -4.21
CA VAL A 170 13.02 -15.05 -5.66
C VAL A 170 13.27 -13.69 -6.30
N SER A 171 14.30 -13.54 -7.10
CA SER A 171 14.54 -12.34 -7.89
C SER A 171 13.77 -12.39 -9.20
N ALA A 172 13.07 -11.33 -9.58
CA ALA A 172 12.48 -11.19 -10.92
C ALA A 172 13.57 -11.16 -11.99
N TRP A 173 14.74 -10.59 -11.67
CA TRP A 173 15.79 -10.25 -12.61
C TRP A 173 17.12 -10.94 -12.27
N SER A 174 17.91 -11.20 -13.30
CA SER A 174 19.18 -11.96 -13.17
C SER A 174 20.36 -11.08 -12.71
N GLY A 175 20.28 -9.78 -12.86
CA GLY A 175 21.37 -8.82 -12.64
C GLY A 175 22.35 -8.73 -13.83
N THR A 176 22.00 -9.28 -15.00
CA THR A 176 22.81 -9.27 -16.21
C THR A 176 22.24 -8.30 -17.25
N PRO A 177 23.03 -7.94 -18.30
CA PRO A 177 22.52 -7.12 -19.41
C PRO A 177 21.29 -7.69 -20.14
N ASN A 178 21.05 -9.00 -20.00
CA ASN A 178 19.88 -9.66 -20.60
C ASN A 178 18.55 -9.23 -20.00
N ASP A 179 18.56 -8.60 -18.83
CA ASP A 179 17.38 -8.01 -18.19
C ASP A 179 16.93 -6.70 -18.89
N GLY A 180 17.70 -6.20 -19.89
CA GLY A 180 17.39 -5.04 -20.73
C GLY A 180 17.53 -3.72 -19.98
N HIS A 181 16.53 -3.32 -19.20
CA HIS A 181 16.49 -2.07 -18.44
C HIS A 181 17.53 -2.02 -17.32
N GLY A 182 18.19 -0.88 -17.12
CA GLY A 182 19.21 -0.73 -16.07
C GLY A 182 18.69 -0.96 -14.66
N HIS A 183 17.46 -0.52 -14.36
CA HIS A 183 16.81 -0.78 -13.06
C HIS A 183 16.62 -2.29 -12.81
N HIS A 184 16.22 -3.06 -13.82
CA HIS A 184 16.11 -4.52 -13.75
C HIS A 184 17.45 -5.17 -13.43
N GLN A 185 18.50 -4.77 -14.17
CA GLN A 185 19.87 -5.26 -13.95
C GLN A 185 20.37 -4.92 -12.53
N ALA A 186 20.09 -3.69 -12.04
CA ALA A 186 20.46 -3.26 -10.70
C ALA A 186 19.70 -4.04 -9.63
N SER A 187 18.39 -4.22 -9.79
CA SER A 187 17.54 -5.01 -8.87
C SER A 187 18.03 -6.45 -8.73
N GLY A 188 18.33 -7.13 -9.87
CA GLY A 188 18.84 -8.50 -9.85
C GLY A 188 20.21 -8.63 -9.15
N LEU A 189 21.13 -7.70 -9.42
CA LEU A 189 22.45 -7.66 -8.74
C LEU A 189 22.30 -7.43 -7.24
N LEU A 190 21.53 -6.38 -6.86
CA LEU A 190 21.37 -6.00 -5.46
C LEU A 190 20.62 -7.07 -4.66
N THR A 191 19.70 -7.82 -5.28
CA THR A 191 19.04 -8.97 -4.62
C THR A 191 20.04 -10.04 -4.22
N GLN A 192 20.99 -10.38 -5.11
CA GLN A 192 22.02 -11.37 -4.80
C GLN A 192 22.98 -10.89 -3.71
N GLU A 193 23.29 -9.60 -3.69
CA GLU A 193 24.12 -9.00 -2.64
C GLU A 193 23.36 -8.95 -1.31
N ALA A 194 22.10 -8.52 -1.31
CA ALA A 194 21.26 -8.44 -0.12
C ALA A 194 21.04 -9.80 0.54
N TYR A 195 20.89 -10.88 -0.27
CA TYR A 195 20.81 -12.26 0.23
C TYR A 195 22.02 -12.65 1.10
N ARG A 196 23.23 -12.19 0.72
CA ARG A 196 24.46 -12.44 1.50
C ARG A 196 24.62 -11.44 2.64
N ALA A 197 24.41 -10.15 2.36
CA ALA A 197 24.63 -9.07 3.31
C ALA A 197 23.68 -9.13 4.51
N ALA A 198 22.46 -9.64 4.35
CA ALA A 198 21.50 -9.77 5.44
C ALA A 198 21.95 -10.73 6.55
N ALA A 199 22.80 -11.70 6.22
CA ALA A 199 23.38 -12.65 7.17
C ALA A 199 24.67 -12.13 7.84
N ASP A 200 25.29 -11.10 7.28
CA ASP A 200 26.57 -10.56 7.76
C ASP A 200 26.31 -9.45 8.80
N PRO A 201 26.75 -9.64 10.07
CA PRO A 201 26.57 -8.64 11.12
C PRO A 201 27.43 -7.38 10.90
N SER A 202 28.47 -7.42 10.08
CA SER A 202 29.29 -6.26 9.76
C SER A 202 28.65 -5.32 8.73
N ARG A 203 27.65 -5.83 8.00
CA ARG A 203 26.88 -5.04 7.03
C ARG A 203 25.69 -4.39 7.72
N PHE A 204 25.61 -3.06 7.61
CA PHE A 204 24.53 -2.25 8.18
C PHE A 204 24.30 -2.50 9.68
N PRO A 205 25.33 -2.29 10.54
CA PRO A 205 25.25 -2.56 11.97
C PRO A 205 24.21 -1.67 12.68
N GLU A 206 23.89 -0.48 12.14
CA GLU A 206 22.85 0.40 12.64
C GLU A 206 21.46 -0.27 12.65
N GLN A 207 21.21 -1.20 11.73
CA GLN A 207 19.95 -1.98 11.73
C GLN A 207 19.91 -2.95 12.92
N LEU A 208 21.04 -3.53 13.28
CA LEU A 208 21.15 -4.41 14.45
C LEU A 208 20.99 -3.60 15.74
N ASN A 209 21.59 -2.41 15.80
CA ASN A 209 21.46 -1.50 16.93
C ASN A 209 20.01 -1.02 17.13
N SER A 210 19.20 -0.98 16.06
CA SER A 210 17.75 -0.68 16.11
C SER A 210 16.87 -1.89 16.45
N GLY A 211 17.47 -3.04 16.84
CA GLY A 211 16.75 -4.23 17.31
C GLY A 211 16.49 -5.30 16.25
N LEU A 212 16.87 -5.09 14.98
CA LEU A 212 16.84 -6.15 13.99
C LEU A 212 17.94 -7.19 14.28
N ARG A 213 17.80 -8.37 13.70
CA ARG A 213 18.81 -9.44 13.77
C ARG A 213 19.19 -9.86 12.36
N THR A 214 20.40 -10.38 12.20
CA THR A 214 20.84 -11.00 10.93
C THR A 214 19.88 -12.10 10.51
N TRP A 215 19.78 -12.31 9.19
CA TRP A 215 18.97 -13.40 8.65
C TRP A 215 19.60 -14.02 7.42
N GLN A 216 19.72 -15.35 7.40
CA GLN A 216 20.16 -16.11 6.24
C GLN A 216 18.98 -16.86 5.62
N ALA A 217 18.47 -16.36 4.49
CA ALA A 217 17.55 -17.13 3.67
C ALA A 217 18.21 -18.42 3.16
N LYS A 218 17.45 -19.49 3.04
CA LYS A 218 17.99 -20.83 2.72
C LYS A 218 18.25 -21.02 1.23
N LYS A 219 17.43 -20.40 0.37
CA LYS A 219 17.53 -20.50 -1.08
C LYS A 219 17.35 -19.15 -1.75
N LEU A 220 18.08 -18.95 -2.85
CA LEU A 220 17.93 -17.82 -3.76
C LEU A 220 17.64 -18.36 -5.17
N TYR A 221 16.51 -17.92 -5.73
CA TYR A 221 16.14 -18.20 -7.11
C TYR A 221 16.13 -16.93 -7.95
N VAL A 222 16.23 -17.11 -9.25
CA VAL A 222 15.93 -16.10 -10.26
C VAL A 222 14.80 -16.65 -11.15
N ARG A 223 13.84 -15.81 -11.46
CA ARG A 223 12.76 -16.13 -12.40
C ARG A 223 13.35 -16.44 -13.78
N SER A 224 12.84 -17.47 -14.42
CA SER A 224 13.20 -17.83 -15.78
C SER A 224 12.05 -17.52 -16.71
N PHE A 225 12.29 -16.68 -17.72
CA PHE A 225 11.30 -16.34 -18.73
C PHE A 225 11.34 -17.38 -19.87
N ASP A 226 10.18 -17.97 -20.19
CA ASP A 226 10.02 -18.74 -21.40
C ASP A 226 9.76 -17.78 -22.57
N GLY A 227 10.75 -17.49 -23.34
CA GLY A 227 10.61 -16.69 -24.52
C GLY A 227 11.77 -16.93 -25.47
N ALA A 228 11.49 -17.03 -26.76
CA ALA A 228 12.41 -17.35 -27.85
C ALA A 228 13.59 -16.36 -28.04
N ALA A 229 13.79 -15.42 -27.14
CA ALA A 229 14.78 -14.36 -27.26
C ALA A 229 15.79 -14.29 -26.11
N SER A 230 15.82 -15.27 -25.21
CA SER A 230 16.82 -15.22 -24.13
C SER A 230 18.17 -15.77 -24.61
N PRO A 231 19.21 -14.93 -24.69
CA PRO A 231 20.56 -15.43 -25.01
C PRO A 231 21.05 -16.46 -24.03
N ARG A 232 21.79 -17.42 -24.51
CA ARG A 232 22.18 -18.67 -23.84
C ARG A 232 23.22 -18.57 -22.71
N GLU A 233 23.60 -17.39 -22.28
CA GLU A 233 24.61 -17.21 -21.22
C GLU A 233 23.95 -16.81 -19.87
N PHE A 234 23.26 -17.75 -19.31
CA PHE A 234 22.77 -17.63 -17.94
C PHE A 234 23.82 -18.15 -16.95
N LEU A 235 23.84 -17.54 -15.74
CA LEU A 235 24.59 -18.06 -14.62
C LEU A 235 24.33 -19.57 -14.45
N PRO A 236 25.34 -20.39 -14.12
CA PRO A 236 25.14 -21.81 -13.87
C PRO A 236 24.04 -21.98 -12.81
N SER A 237 22.99 -22.68 -13.12
CA SER A 237 21.93 -23.02 -12.18
C SER A 237 22.21 -24.36 -11.53
N LEU A 238 21.90 -24.47 -10.23
CA LEU A 238 21.98 -25.72 -9.49
C LEU A 238 20.79 -26.62 -9.83
N SER A 239 19.60 -26.03 -9.99
CA SER A 239 18.36 -26.73 -10.32
C SER A 239 17.38 -25.79 -10.99
N THR A 240 16.37 -26.32 -11.69
CA THR A 240 15.25 -25.57 -12.23
C THR A 240 13.95 -26.15 -11.66
N LEU A 241 13.14 -25.27 -11.05
CA LEU A 241 11.85 -25.59 -10.47
C LEU A 241 10.73 -25.00 -11.34
N SER A 242 9.70 -25.80 -11.63
CA SER A 242 8.51 -25.39 -12.38
C SER A 242 7.27 -25.59 -11.53
N LEU A 243 6.58 -24.50 -11.20
CA LEU A 243 5.39 -24.48 -10.34
C LEU A 243 4.15 -24.20 -11.18
N ASN A 244 3.14 -25.06 -11.10
CA ASN A 244 1.88 -24.89 -11.83
C ASN A 244 0.98 -23.87 -11.10
N THR A 245 1.03 -22.62 -11.50
CA THR A 245 0.18 -21.53 -10.99
C THR A 245 -1.24 -21.55 -11.58
N GLY A 246 -1.48 -22.36 -12.62
CA GLY A 246 -2.81 -22.57 -13.19
C GLY A 246 -3.66 -23.62 -12.45
N GLU A 247 -3.18 -24.12 -11.31
CA GLU A 247 -3.94 -25.05 -10.46
C GLU A 247 -5.19 -24.36 -9.89
N PHE A 248 -6.32 -25.06 -9.97
CA PHE A 248 -7.61 -24.57 -9.49
C PHE A 248 -7.76 -24.83 -7.98
N ASP A 249 -8.12 -23.79 -7.22
CA ASP A 249 -8.46 -23.91 -5.81
C ASP A 249 -10.00 -23.91 -5.65
N PRO A 250 -10.61 -25.02 -5.22
CA PRO A 250 -12.07 -25.11 -5.10
C PRO A 250 -12.64 -24.20 -4.01
N LEU A 251 -11.85 -23.81 -3.00
CA LEU A 251 -12.26 -22.86 -1.97
C LEU A 251 -12.36 -21.44 -2.52
N LEU A 252 -11.45 -21.07 -3.42
CA LEU A 252 -11.41 -19.75 -4.06
C LEU A 252 -12.29 -19.69 -5.32
N GLY A 253 -12.69 -20.85 -5.88
CA GLY A 253 -13.44 -20.93 -7.13
C GLY A 253 -12.67 -20.42 -8.36
N SER A 254 -11.36 -20.35 -8.27
CA SER A 254 -10.45 -19.83 -9.29
C SER A 254 -9.10 -20.54 -9.24
N SER A 255 -8.37 -20.56 -10.34
CA SER A 255 -6.95 -20.90 -10.31
C SER A 255 -6.13 -19.72 -9.76
N TYR A 256 -4.91 -20.00 -9.31
CA TYR A 256 -4.00 -18.95 -8.84
C TYR A 256 -3.61 -18.00 -9.97
N TYR A 257 -3.57 -18.49 -11.22
CA TYR A 257 -3.33 -17.64 -12.38
C TYR A 257 -4.51 -16.70 -12.69
N GLU A 258 -5.78 -17.15 -12.53
CA GLU A 258 -6.94 -16.26 -12.67
C GLU A 258 -6.90 -15.13 -11.61
N ILE A 259 -6.54 -15.45 -10.37
CA ILE A 259 -6.32 -14.45 -9.31
C ILE A 259 -5.19 -13.48 -9.70
N ALA A 260 -4.08 -14.01 -10.18
CA ALA A 260 -2.93 -13.23 -10.63
C ALA A 260 -3.28 -12.29 -11.80
N ALA A 261 -4.07 -12.74 -12.76
CA ALA A 261 -4.53 -11.94 -13.89
C ALA A 261 -5.39 -10.75 -13.43
N ARG A 262 -6.29 -10.97 -12.46
CA ARG A 262 -7.04 -9.90 -11.81
C ARG A 262 -6.11 -8.92 -11.05
N GLY A 263 -5.10 -9.45 -10.37
CA GLY A 263 -4.08 -8.64 -9.69
C GLY A 263 -3.29 -7.79 -10.67
N ARG A 264 -2.79 -8.40 -11.75
CA ARG A 264 -2.06 -7.69 -12.80
C ARG A 264 -2.91 -6.60 -13.46
N SER A 265 -4.19 -6.84 -13.63
CA SER A 265 -5.14 -5.87 -14.19
C SER A 265 -5.43 -4.67 -13.26
N GLN A 266 -4.88 -4.64 -12.05
CA GLN A 266 -4.93 -3.45 -11.20
C GLN A 266 -3.91 -2.37 -11.63
N HIS A 267 -2.85 -2.75 -12.34
CA HIS A 267 -1.84 -1.81 -12.87
C HIS A 267 -2.36 -1.09 -14.12
N ARG A 268 -3.45 -0.32 -13.96
CA ARG A 268 -4.17 0.34 -15.05
C ARG A 268 -3.39 1.44 -15.70
N SER A 269 -2.61 2.17 -14.90
CA SER A 269 -1.71 3.21 -15.41
C SER A 269 -0.64 2.67 -16.37
N GLN A 270 -0.38 1.34 -16.34
CA GLN A 270 0.70 0.66 -17.06
C GLN A 270 0.21 -0.26 -18.19
N ASP A 271 -1.08 -0.23 -18.58
CA ASP A 271 -1.65 -1.12 -19.63
C ASP A 271 -1.44 -2.61 -19.35
N GLN A 272 -1.57 -3.03 -18.10
CA GLN A 272 -1.33 -4.42 -17.71
C GLN A 272 -2.59 -5.29 -17.67
N GLY A 273 -3.68 -4.84 -18.29
CA GLY A 273 -4.92 -5.61 -18.40
C GLY A 273 -4.67 -7.01 -18.97
N THR A 274 -5.05 -8.05 -18.23
CA THR A 274 -4.68 -9.43 -18.52
C THR A 274 -5.91 -10.32 -18.48
N ILE A 275 -6.00 -11.24 -19.47
CA ILE A 275 -7.07 -12.24 -19.55
C ILE A 275 -6.89 -13.30 -18.48
N GLU A 276 -7.96 -13.64 -17.75
CA GLU A 276 -8.03 -14.73 -16.78
C GLU A 276 -8.04 -16.10 -17.49
N ALA A 277 -6.88 -16.47 -18.05
CA ALA A 277 -6.75 -17.72 -18.80
C ALA A 277 -6.74 -18.93 -17.87
N ARG A 278 -7.49 -19.97 -18.24
CA ARG A 278 -7.61 -21.23 -17.51
C ARG A 278 -6.63 -22.29 -18.05
N GLY A 279 -6.39 -23.30 -17.23
CA GLY A 279 -5.52 -24.43 -17.54
C GLY A 279 -4.09 -24.22 -17.02
N PRO A 280 -3.18 -25.18 -17.29
CA PRO A 280 -1.83 -25.14 -16.74
C PRO A 280 -1.07 -23.87 -17.13
N ARG A 281 -0.49 -23.22 -16.14
CA ARG A 281 0.42 -22.06 -16.27
C ARG A 281 1.58 -22.29 -15.31
N PHE A 282 2.78 -21.94 -15.70
CA PHE A 282 3.96 -22.27 -14.92
C PHE A 282 4.80 -21.05 -14.64
N SER A 283 5.11 -20.86 -13.36
CA SER A 283 6.23 -20.02 -12.94
C SER A 283 7.48 -20.88 -12.88
N ARG A 284 8.54 -20.47 -13.59
CA ARG A 284 9.80 -21.20 -13.66
C ARG A 284 10.89 -20.43 -12.94
N LEU A 285 11.56 -21.14 -12.03
CA LEU A 285 12.58 -20.60 -11.15
C LEU A 285 13.87 -21.36 -11.33
N ARG A 286 15.00 -20.64 -11.37
CA ARG A 286 16.33 -21.23 -11.40
C ARG A 286 17.04 -20.96 -10.08
N LEU A 287 17.48 -22.01 -9.41
CA LEU A 287 18.24 -21.92 -8.19
C LEU A 287 19.63 -21.32 -8.48
N ILE A 288 19.99 -20.27 -7.73
CA ILE A 288 21.27 -19.56 -7.85
C ILE A 288 22.19 -19.88 -6.68
N ASP A 289 21.63 -19.97 -5.46
CA ASP A 289 22.38 -20.26 -4.23
C ASP A 289 21.50 -21.07 -3.27
N SER A 290 22.10 -21.99 -2.53
CA SER A 290 21.43 -22.80 -1.51
C SER A 290 22.34 -23.01 -0.30
N LYS A 291 21.80 -22.81 0.89
CA LYS A 291 22.48 -23.15 2.18
C LYS A 291 22.13 -24.56 2.67
N LEU A 292 21.35 -25.31 1.89
CA LEU A 292 20.93 -26.69 2.21
C LEU A 292 21.79 -27.75 1.50
N GLY A 293 22.83 -27.31 0.77
CA GLY A 293 23.66 -28.18 -0.05
C GLY A 293 23.14 -28.32 -1.49
N PRO A 294 23.71 -29.25 -2.28
CA PRO A 294 23.32 -29.49 -3.67
C PRO A 294 21.92 -30.09 -3.73
N ILE A 295 21.00 -29.42 -4.39
CA ILE A 295 19.62 -29.87 -4.59
C ILE A 295 19.49 -30.30 -6.05
N LYS A 296 18.92 -31.49 -6.28
CA LYS A 296 18.68 -32.05 -7.62
C LYS A 296 17.20 -32.35 -7.78
N ASN A 297 16.61 -31.96 -8.91
CA ASN A 297 15.23 -32.29 -9.29
C ASN A 297 14.18 -31.83 -8.26
N GLU A 298 14.24 -30.55 -7.86
CA GLU A 298 13.27 -29.95 -6.95
C GLU A 298 11.84 -30.03 -7.52
N LYS A 299 10.89 -30.39 -6.65
CA LYS A 299 9.46 -30.42 -6.95
C LYS A 299 8.70 -29.34 -6.16
N ASP A 300 9.31 -28.80 -5.13
CA ASP A 300 8.71 -27.82 -4.23
C ASP A 300 9.73 -26.74 -3.86
N ILE A 301 9.29 -25.48 -3.76
CA ILE A 301 10.16 -24.36 -3.38
C ILE A 301 10.73 -24.53 -1.95
N PHE A 302 10.01 -25.25 -1.08
CA PHE A 302 10.43 -25.59 0.29
C PHE A 302 11.06 -26.98 0.41
N GLU A 303 11.45 -27.62 -0.70
CA GLU A 303 12.15 -28.91 -0.65
C GLU A 303 13.33 -28.84 0.30
N ASP A 304 13.53 -29.89 1.12
CA ASP A 304 14.52 -29.99 2.21
C ASP A 304 14.31 -28.99 3.39
N MET A 305 13.11 -28.37 3.49
CA MET A 305 12.74 -27.53 4.64
C MET A 305 11.43 -28.03 5.26
N ASP A 306 11.38 -28.16 6.58
CA ASP A 306 10.09 -28.37 7.27
C ASP A 306 9.33 -27.05 7.35
N SER A 307 8.37 -26.85 6.44
CA SER A 307 7.50 -25.66 6.38
C SER A 307 6.26 -25.76 7.26
N ARG A 308 6.15 -26.79 8.13
CA ARG A 308 5.07 -26.93 9.13
C ARG A 308 5.44 -26.24 10.44
N ILE A 309 4.49 -26.12 11.37
CA ILE A 309 4.74 -25.54 12.70
C ILE A 309 5.91 -26.24 13.41
N THR A 310 6.02 -27.56 13.27
CA THR A 310 7.14 -28.36 13.83
C THR A 310 8.51 -27.92 13.35
N GLY A 311 8.59 -27.31 12.16
CA GLY A 311 9.85 -26.76 11.61
C GLY A 311 10.43 -25.59 12.40
N ILE A 312 9.62 -24.91 13.23
CA ILE A 312 10.09 -23.85 14.14
C ILE A 312 11.17 -24.42 15.09
N ALA A 313 11.05 -25.70 15.47
CA ALA A 313 12.01 -26.36 16.37
C ALA A 313 13.46 -26.34 15.81
N ALA A 314 13.68 -26.22 14.51
CA ALA A 314 15.01 -26.13 13.92
C ALA A 314 15.82 -24.90 14.42
N TYR A 315 15.16 -23.92 14.99
CA TYR A 315 15.78 -22.69 15.52
C TYR A 315 16.08 -22.77 17.04
N ALA A 316 15.74 -23.89 17.69
CA ALA A 316 15.89 -24.05 19.14
C ALA A 316 17.17 -24.82 19.57
N GLY A 317 18.12 -24.99 18.67
CA GLY A 317 19.42 -25.64 18.99
C GLY A 317 19.26 -26.99 19.70
N ASN A 318 19.86 -27.12 20.88
CA ASN A 318 19.82 -28.37 21.67
C ASN A 318 18.40 -28.69 22.20
N ALA A 319 17.50 -27.72 22.29
CA ALA A 319 16.12 -27.94 22.73
C ALA A 319 15.18 -28.34 21.59
N ALA A 320 15.67 -28.48 20.36
CA ALA A 320 14.86 -28.75 19.16
C ALA A 320 13.96 -29.99 19.31
N GLY A 321 14.44 -31.08 19.91
CA GLY A 321 13.63 -32.30 20.15
C GLY A 321 12.41 -32.01 21.02
N LYS A 322 12.62 -31.43 22.19
CA LYS A 322 11.55 -31.10 23.15
C LYS A 322 10.56 -30.08 22.56
N LEU A 323 11.07 -29.04 21.89
CA LEU A 323 10.20 -28.05 21.26
C LEU A 323 9.36 -28.67 20.13
N ARG A 324 9.95 -29.58 19.34
CA ARG A 324 9.23 -30.29 18.26
C ARG A 324 8.05 -31.10 18.79
N GLU A 325 8.21 -31.80 19.91
CA GLU A 325 7.13 -32.55 20.57
C GLU A 325 5.99 -31.63 20.99
N GLN A 326 6.30 -30.50 21.63
CA GLN A 326 5.30 -29.51 22.04
C GLN A 326 4.59 -28.88 20.81
N LEU A 327 5.31 -28.57 19.76
CA LEU A 327 4.77 -28.02 18.53
C LEU A 327 3.93 -29.02 17.72
N ALA A 328 4.19 -30.33 17.86
CA ALA A 328 3.38 -31.37 17.24
C ALA A 328 1.91 -31.34 17.73
N GLU A 329 1.67 -30.97 18.99
CA GLU A 329 0.32 -30.79 19.51
C GLU A 329 -0.39 -29.58 18.90
N VAL A 330 0.35 -28.48 18.65
CA VAL A 330 -0.19 -27.30 17.96
C VAL A 330 -0.50 -27.65 16.51
N GLN A 331 0.40 -28.37 15.83
CA GLN A 331 0.19 -28.84 14.46
C GLN A 331 -1.06 -29.74 14.38
N SER A 332 -1.22 -30.66 15.34
CA SER A 332 -2.40 -31.55 15.40
C SER A 332 -3.70 -30.77 15.52
N ALA A 333 -3.72 -29.68 16.31
CA ALA A 333 -4.89 -28.81 16.42
C ALA A 333 -5.17 -28.07 15.10
N ALA A 334 -4.14 -27.61 14.40
CA ALA A 334 -4.31 -26.99 13.08
C ALA A 334 -4.87 -27.98 12.04
N ASP A 335 -4.36 -29.21 12.03
CA ASP A 335 -4.82 -30.28 11.12
C ASP A 335 -6.25 -30.69 11.46
N GLU A 336 -6.61 -30.79 12.74
CA GLU A 336 -7.98 -31.06 13.20
C GLU A 336 -8.94 -29.94 12.79
N ALA A 337 -8.55 -28.65 12.94
CA ALA A 337 -9.36 -27.52 12.50
C ALA A 337 -9.63 -27.59 10.99
N ARG A 338 -8.62 -27.98 10.21
CA ARG A 338 -8.75 -28.17 8.77
C ARG A 338 -9.70 -29.32 8.43
N GLY A 339 -9.62 -30.43 9.16
CA GLY A 339 -10.51 -31.59 8.96
C GLY A 339 -11.96 -31.33 9.37
N LYS A 340 -12.19 -30.45 10.38
CA LYS A 340 -13.53 -30.07 10.87
C LYS A 340 -14.14 -28.88 10.15
N TYR A 341 -13.39 -28.22 9.26
CA TYR A 341 -13.88 -27.04 8.57
C TYR A 341 -15.14 -27.35 7.76
N ASN A 342 -16.22 -26.63 8.09
CA ASN A 342 -17.50 -26.69 7.39
C ASN A 342 -17.93 -25.25 7.01
N PRO A 343 -17.97 -24.90 5.71
CA PRO A 343 -18.35 -23.56 5.26
C PRO A 343 -19.80 -23.19 5.65
N LEU A 344 -20.67 -24.15 5.89
CA LEU A 344 -22.06 -23.93 6.32
C LEU A 344 -22.20 -23.79 7.87
N SER A 345 -21.14 -24.12 8.62
CA SER A 345 -21.13 -24.01 10.08
C SER A 345 -19.73 -23.53 10.54
N PRO A 346 -19.34 -22.29 10.25
CA PRO A 346 -17.98 -21.79 10.50
C PRO A 346 -17.60 -21.83 11.99
N THR A 347 -18.56 -21.61 12.91
CA THR A 347 -18.33 -21.64 14.35
C THR A 347 -17.92 -23.02 14.89
N SER A 348 -18.20 -24.11 14.14
CA SER A 348 -17.83 -25.48 14.55
C SER A 348 -16.33 -25.70 14.72
N THR A 349 -15.49 -24.82 14.17
CA THR A 349 -14.03 -24.87 14.27
C THR A 349 -13.46 -24.03 15.43
N ALA A 350 -14.27 -23.15 16.04
CA ALA A 350 -13.80 -22.18 17.03
C ALA A 350 -13.11 -22.83 18.24
N GLU A 351 -13.68 -23.89 18.79
CA GLU A 351 -13.11 -24.59 19.96
C GLU A 351 -11.74 -25.23 19.65
N VAL A 352 -11.60 -25.82 18.47
CA VAL A 352 -10.35 -26.46 18.07
C VAL A 352 -9.26 -25.41 17.84
N ILE A 353 -9.60 -24.30 17.16
CA ILE A 353 -8.68 -23.19 16.93
C ILE A 353 -8.26 -22.57 18.27
N ALA A 354 -9.21 -22.32 19.19
CA ALA A 354 -8.93 -21.79 20.52
C ALA A 354 -7.99 -22.70 21.31
N ARG A 355 -8.22 -24.03 21.28
CA ARG A 355 -7.34 -25.02 21.93
C ARG A 355 -5.92 -24.96 21.31
N GLY A 356 -5.80 -24.85 19.99
CA GLY A 356 -4.52 -24.70 19.29
C GLY A 356 -3.80 -23.41 19.69
N LEU A 357 -4.52 -22.29 19.77
CA LEU A 357 -4.00 -21.00 20.22
C LEU A 357 -3.48 -21.07 21.66
N LYS A 358 -4.27 -21.69 22.57
CA LYS A 358 -3.83 -21.88 23.96
C LYS A 358 -2.53 -22.67 24.03
N LYS A 359 -2.45 -23.82 23.34
CA LYS A 359 -1.21 -24.64 23.29
C LYS A 359 -0.03 -23.84 22.75
N LEU A 360 -0.22 -23.08 21.70
CA LEU A 360 0.82 -22.23 21.12
C LEU A 360 1.33 -21.18 22.13
N ARG A 361 0.41 -20.54 22.88
CA ARG A 361 0.73 -19.59 23.94
C ARG A 361 1.45 -20.26 25.12
N ASP A 362 1.03 -21.45 25.49
CA ASP A 362 1.71 -22.23 26.53
C ASP A 362 3.16 -22.57 26.13
N VAL A 363 3.39 -22.95 24.86
CA VAL A 363 4.74 -23.16 24.31
C VAL A 363 5.56 -21.86 24.33
N SER A 364 4.99 -20.74 23.86
CA SER A 364 5.66 -19.43 23.86
C SER A 364 6.04 -18.99 25.27
N GLY A 365 5.16 -19.16 26.24
CA GLY A 365 5.40 -18.85 27.65
C GLY A 365 6.49 -19.73 28.29
N GLY A 366 6.64 -20.96 27.79
CA GLY A 366 7.64 -21.94 28.28
C GLY A 366 9.03 -21.83 27.66
N LEU A 367 9.26 -20.98 26.65
CA LEU A 367 10.53 -20.89 25.92
C LEU A 367 11.73 -20.59 26.81
N SER A 368 11.59 -19.71 27.80
CA SER A 368 12.65 -19.33 28.74
C SER A 368 13.18 -20.51 29.56
N ALA A 369 12.36 -21.54 29.79
CA ALA A 369 12.72 -22.75 30.54
C ALA A 369 13.48 -23.79 29.67
N LEU A 370 13.65 -23.53 28.36
CA LEU A 370 14.33 -24.45 27.45
C LEU A 370 15.84 -24.22 27.37
N GLY A 371 16.39 -23.20 28.04
CA GLY A 371 17.83 -22.89 28.02
C GLY A 371 18.35 -22.41 26.67
N LEU A 372 17.48 -21.75 25.89
CA LEU A 372 17.84 -21.20 24.58
C LEU A 372 18.82 -20.02 24.74
N SER A 373 19.77 -19.90 23.82
CA SER A 373 20.55 -18.67 23.66
C SER A 373 19.64 -17.50 23.25
N GLU A 374 20.11 -16.26 23.41
CA GLU A 374 19.36 -15.07 23.03
C GLU A 374 18.92 -15.11 21.56
N SER A 375 19.77 -15.57 20.66
CA SER A 375 19.46 -15.71 19.24
C SER A 375 18.40 -16.78 19.00
N GLU A 376 18.53 -17.96 19.58
CA GLU A 376 17.56 -19.05 19.44
C GLU A 376 16.19 -18.65 20.01
N LEU A 377 16.18 -17.97 21.15
CA LEU A 377 14.95 -17.45 21.75
C LEU A 377 14.26 -16.42 20.84
N PHE A 378 15.04 -15.48 20.27
CA PHE A 378 14.51 -14.48 19.35
C PHE A 378 13.89 -15.13 18.11
N GLU A 379 14.63 -16.05 17.44
CA GLU A 379 14.18 -16.72 16.22
C GLU A 379 12.91 -17.54 16.46
N THR A 380 12.91 -18.33 17.52
CA THR A 380 11.78 -19.19 17.88
C THR A 380 10.55 -18.34 18.22
N ASN A 381 10.73 -17.32 19.07
CA ASN A 381 9.64 -16.43 19.47
C ASN A 381 9.07 -15.63 18.29
N PHE A 382 9.92 -15.16 17.36
CA PHE A 382 9.47 -14.48 16.15
C PHE A 382 8.47 -15.33 15.35
N LEU A 383 8.80 -16.59 15.10
CA LEU A 383 7.93 -17.50 14.34
C LEU A 383 6.67 -17.88 15.10
N LEU A 384 6.76 -18.11 16.44
CA LEU A 384 5.59 -18.39 17.26
C LEU A 384 4.63 -17.21 17.30
N LYS A 385 5.12 -15.97 17.36
CA LYS A 385 4.28 -14.76 17.29
C LYS A 385 3.56 -14.61 15.95
N GLN A 386 4.21 -14.97 14.84
CA GLN A 386 3.53 -15.02 13.54
C GLN A 386 2.38 -16.05 13.56
N LYS A 387 2.61 -17.21 14.13
CA LYS A 387 1.57 -18.24 14.24
C LYS A 387 0.46 -17.85 15.21
N GLU A 388 0.77 -17.17 16.32
CA GLU A 388 -0.23 -16.64 17.23
C GLU A 388 -1.20 -15.71 16.50
N ALA A 389 -0.68 -14.78 15.70
CA ALA A 389 -1.50 -13.89 14.88
C ALA A 389 -2.38 -14.64 13.85
N ASP A 390 -1.86 -15.71 13.22
CA ASP A 390 -2.66 -16.55 12.31
C ASP A 390 -3.79 -17.27 13.04
N PHE A 391 -3.55 -17.82 14.25
CA PHE A 391 -4.58 -18.45 15.07
C PHE A 391 -5.63 -17.45 15.56
N GLU A 392 -5.21 -16.25 15.96
CA GLU A 392 -6.13 -15.17 16.37
C GLU A 392 -7.04 -14.75 15.23
N ASP A 393 -6.48 -14.54 14.01
CA ASP A 393 -7.25 -14.20 12.82
C ASP A 393 -8.26 -15.28 12.44
N ALA A 394 -7.84 -16.57 12.47
CA ALA A 394 -8.73 -17.68 12.21
C ALA A 394 -9.85 -17.79 13.26
N LEU A 395 -9.53 -17.54 14.53
CA LEU A 395 -10.50 -17.59 15.62
C LEU A 395 -11.55 -16.48 15.53
N LEU A 396 -11.12 -15.25 15.20
CA LEU A 396 -12.02 -14.13 14.93
C LEU A 396 -12.95 -14.42 13.75
N LYS A 397 -12.41 -14.95 12.65
CA LYS A 397 -13.18 -15.33 11.47
C LYS A 397 -14.17 -16.47 11.75
N SER A 398 -13.80 -17.45 12.57
CA SER A 398 -14.68 -18.55 12.95
C SER A 398 -15.90 -18.09 13.76
N ALA A 399 -15.73 -17.03 14.54
CA ALA A 399 -16.79 -16.38 15.30
C ALA A 399 -17.57 -15.31 14.49
N GLY A 400 -17.26 -15.14 13.21
CA GLY A 400 -17.86 -14.11 12.38
C GLY A 400 -17.69 -12.70 12.94
N ALA A 401 -16.55 -12.44 13.62
CA ALA A 401 -16.26 -11.16 14.24
C ALA A 401 -15.95 -10.11 13.17
N VAL A 402 -16.72 -9.03 13.17
CA VAL A 402 -16.56 -7.86 12.29
C VAL A 402 -16.48 -6.63 13.18
N VAL A 403 -15.52 -5.77 12.90
CA VAL A 403 -15.39 -4.46 13.55
C VAL A 403 -15.50 -3.40 12.49
N ASP A 404 -16.34 -2.40 12.71
CA ASP A 404 -16.56 -1.25 11.84
C ASP A 404 -16.34 0.02 12.66
N CYS A 405 -15.51 0.93 12.16
CA CYS A 405 -15.18 2.17 12.85
C CYS A 405 -15.26 3.34 11.89
N LEU A 406 -16.30 4.16 12.05
CA LEU A 406 -16.71 5.15 11.07
C LEU A 406 -16.72 6.57 11.64
N ALA A 407 -15.97 7.47 11.00
CA ALA A 407 -16.07 8.90 11.23
C ALA A 407 -17.28 9.49 10.47
N ASP A 408 -17.84 10.57 11.00
CA ASP A 408 -18.89 11.35 10.33
C ASP A 408 -18.33 12.41 9.38
N ASP A 409 -17.01 12.38 9.16
CA ASP A 409 -16.29 13.28 8.27
C ASP A 409 -15.14 12.57 7.56
N GLU A 410 -14.87 12.91 6.29
CA GLU A 410 -13.76 12.38 5.50
C GLU A 410 -12.48 13.20 5.68
N LEU A 411 -12.64 14.53 5.81
CA LEU A 411 -11.55 15.48 5.84
C LEU A 411 -11.58 16.27 7.15
N VAL A 412 -10.54 16.12 7.96
CA VAL A 412 -10.43 16.76 9.26
C VAL A 412 -9.33 17.82 9.22
N THR A 413 -9.57 18.96 9.88
CA THR A 413 -8.61 20.04 9.99
C THR A 413 -8.14 20.25 11.43
N PRO A 414 -6.97 20.89 11.67
CA PRO A 414 -6.50 21.23 13.01
C PRO A 414 -7.56 22.00 13.82
N GLY A 415 -7.80 21.55 15.05
CA GLY A 415 -8.80 22.12 15.97
C GLY A 415 -10.23 21.62 15.77
N GLN A 416 -10.50 20.83 14.73
CA GLN A 416 -11.84 20.31 14.45
C GLN A 416 -12.26 19.23 15.43
N THR A 417 -13.55 19.21 15.74
CA THR A 417 -14.21 18.13 16.50
C THR A 417 -15.21 17.42 15.61
N PHE A 418 -15.21 16.09 15.60
CA PHE A 418 -16.10 15.24 14.84
C PHE A 418 -16.46 13.98 15.64
N ASN A 419 -17.37 13.15 15.11
CA ASN A 419 -17.81 11.95 15.81
C ASN A 419 -17.28 10.70 15.13
N VAL A 420 -17.04 9.67 15.94
CA VAL A 420 -16.65 8.33 15.46
C VAL A 420 -17.56 7.31 16.12
N THR A 421 -18.14 6.43 15.31
CA THR A 421 -18.98 5.31 15.76
C THR A 421 -18.19 4.01 15.62
N LEU A 422 -17.96 3.33 16.73
CA LEU A 422 -17.41 2.00 16.78
C LEU A 422 -18.55 0.99 16.88
N SER A 423 -18.62 0.06 15.94
CA SER A 423 -19.55 -1.07 15.96
C SER A 423 -18.79 -2.38 15.88
N ALA A 424 -19.24 -3.39 16.57
CA ALA A 424 -18.72 -4.75 16.45
C ALA A 424 -19.85 -5.77 16.44
N PHE A 425 -19.68 -6.80 15.63
CA PHE A 425 -20.62 -7.89 15.43
C PHE A 425 -19.86 -9.21 15.58
N ALA A 426 -20.44 -10.16 16.29
CA ALA A 426 -19.87 -11.51 16.42
C ALA A 426 -20.99 -12.53 16.70
N ASP A 427 -20.67 -13.81 16.68
CA ASP A 427 -21.57 -14.88 17.15
C ASP A 427 -21.97 -14.65 18.62
N GLY A 428 -23.21 -14.96 19.00
CA GLY A 428 -23.75 -14.72 20.34
C GLY A 428 -23.05 -15.50 21.45
N SER A 429 -22.31 -16.56 21.13
CA SER A 429 -21.48 -17.30 22.09
C SER A 429 -20.20 -16.56 22.52
N VAL A 430 -19.84 -15.50 21.79
CA VAL A 430 -18.65 -14.69 22.03
C VAL A 430 -18.89 -13.72 23.18
N LYS A 431 -17.88 -13.54 24.03
CA LYS A 431 -17.91 -12.53 25.10
C LYS A 431 -17.04 -11.35 24.74
N LEU A 432 -17.61 -10.16 24.77
CA LEU A 432 -16.88 -8.91 24.67
C LEU A 432 -16.04 -8.72 25.95
N GLN A 433 -14.77 -8.31 25.79
CA GLN A 433 -13.85 -8.09 26.92
C GLN A 433 -13.45 -6.63 27.06
N ASP A 434 -13.07 -6.00 25.97
CA ASP A 434 -12.57 -4.63 25.95
C ASP A 434 -12.76 -4.02 24.56
N PHE A 435 -12.86 -2.69 24.48
CA PHE A 435 -12.98 -1.99 23.22
C PHE A 435 -12.66 -0.49 23.40
N GLY A 436 -12.31 0.17 22.33
CA GLY A 436 -12.07 1.61 22.37
C GLY A 436 -11.39 2.13 21.11
N LEU A 437 -11.08 3.43 21.16
CA LEU A 437 -10.23 4.08 20.19
C LEU A 437 -8.82 4.24 20.77
N ALA A 438 -7.82 4.10 19.92
CA ALA A 438 -6.42 4.31 20.25
C ALA A 438 -5.79 5.24 19.21
N ALA A 439 -5.19 6.33 19.66
CA ALA A 439 -4.42 7.20 18.79
C ALA A 439 -3.09 6.53 18.43
N SER A 440 -2.74 6.55 17.15
CA SER A 440 -1.46 6.06 16.64
C SER A 440 -0.38 7.14 16.76
N GLN A 441 -0.78 8.40 16.80
CA GLN A 441 0.11 9.56 16.93
C GLN A 441 -0.47 10.58 17.92
N ALA A 442 0.35 11.50 18.40
CA ALA A 442 -0.10 12.58 19.26
C ALA A 442 -1.06 13.55 18.53
N GLY A 443 -1.78 14.37 19.31
CA GLY A 443 -2.64 15.41 18.76
C GLY A 443 -4.12 15.03 18.65
N TRP A 444 -4.55 13.93 19.26
CA TRP A 444 -5.95 13.49 19.25
C TRP A 444 -6.51 13.39 20.68
N LYS A 445 -7.63 14.06 20.94
CA LYS A 445 -8.41 13.88 22.16
C LYS A 445 -9.62 13.01 21.84
N LEU A 446 -9.69 11.86 22.48
CA LEU A 446 -10.73 10.85 22.30
C LEU A 446 -11.60 10.80 23.54
N VAL A 447 -12.91 11.03 23.42
CA VAL A 447 -13.87 11.02 24.54
C VAL A 447 -15.07 10.19 24.15
N GLN A 448 -15.35 9.13 24.90
CA GLN A 448 -16.60 8.38 24.75
C GLN A 448 -17.78 9.26 25.17
N LYS A 449 -18.81 9.39 24.33
CA LYS A 449 -19.95 10.30 24.56
C LYS A 449 -20.96 9.75 25.54
N GLU A 450 -21.35 8.51 25.34
CA GLU A 450 -22.36 7.83 26.11
C GLU A 450 -21.88 6.43 26.48
N LYS A 451 -22.57 5.80 27.44
CA LYS A 451 -22.33 4.39 27.74
C LYS A 451 -22.65 3.57 26.48
N GLU A 452 -21.76 2.61 26.21
CA GLU A 452 -21.89 1.67 25.09
C GLU A 452 -23.24 0.91 25.15
N LYS A 453 -23.76 0.56 23.99
CA LYS A 453 -24.91 -0.34 23.82
C LYS A 453 -24.38 -1.72 23.41
N ILE A 454 -24.58 -2.68 24.29
CA ILE A 454 -24.27 -4.09 24.02
C ILE A 454 -25.60 -4.83 24.03
N THR A 455 -25.94 -5.44 22.90
CA THR A 455 -27.22 -6.14 22.70
C THR A 455 -26.96 -7.48 22.02
N GLU A 456 -27.91 -8.37 22.11
CA GLU A 456 -27.96 -9.58 21.32
C GLU A 456 -29.16 -9.49 20.38
N ILE A 457 -28.90 -9.61 19.06
CA ILE A 457 -29.92 -9.55 18.01
C ILE A 457 -29.75 -10.77 17.13
N ASP A 458 -30.81 -11.58 17.02
CA ASP A 458 -30.85 -12.82 16.21
C ASP A 458 -29.64 -13.75 16.49
N GLY A 459 -29.30 -13.95 17.76
CA GLY A 459 -28.19 -14.78 18.18
C GLY A 459 -26.80 -14.21 17.87
N ARG A 460 -26.72 -12.89 17.63
CA ARG A 460 -25.46 -12.19 17.41
C ARG A 460 -25.22 -11.12 18.47
N LEU A 461 -23.99 -11.07 18.96
CA LEU A 461 -23.50 -9.96 19.76
C LEU A 461 -23.39 -8.71 18.89
N VAL A 462 -23.94 -7.59 19.35
CA VAL A 462 -23.83 -6.28 18.72
C VAL A 462 -23.33 -5.27 19.75
N LEU A 463 -22.17 -4.67 19.48
CA LEU A 463 -21.64 -3.52 20.21
C LEU A 463 -21.86 -2.26 19.38
N GLN A 464 -22.27 -1.18 20.02
CA GLN A 464 -22.22 0.18 19.46
C GLN A 464 -21.72 1.16 20.52
N SER A 465 -20.72 1.96 20.18
CA SER A 465 -20.16 2.99 21.04
C SER A 465 -19.82 4.24 20.23
N GLU A 466 -20.15 5.41 20.75
CA GLU A 466 -19.92 6.70 20.10
C GLU A 466 -18.82 7.48 20.82
N TYR A 467 -17.96 8.09 20.03
CA TYR A 467 -16.85 8.91 20.51
C TYR A 467 -16.92 10.29 19.88
N GLN A 468 -16.53 11.29 20.66
CA GLN A 468 -16.17 12.61 20.16
C GLN A 468 -14.66 12.67 20.05
N VAL A 469 -14.16 13.04 18.90
CA VAL A 469 -12.74 13.13 18.57
C VAL A 469 -12.41 14.58 18.25
N THR A 470 -11.38 15.13 18.88
CA THR A 470 -10.91 16.49 18.61
C THR A 470 -9.45 16.43 18.16
N ALA A 471 -9.19 16.97 16.97
CA ALA A 471 -7.84 17.19 16.45
C ALA A 471 -7.20 18.40 17.17
N SER A 472 -5.96 18.30 17.62
CA SER A 472 -5.25 19.45 18.19
C SER A 472 -4.95 20.50 17.11
N ALA A 473 -4.61 21.72 17.56
CA ALA A 473 -4.30 22.82 16.63
C ALA A 473 -3.02 22.61 15.82
N ASP A 474 -2.18 21.67 16.23
CA ASP A 474 -0.88 21.32 15.66
C ASP A 474 -0.83 19.92 15.04
N VAL A 475 -2.00 19.24 14.92
CA VAL A 475 -2.07 17.98 14.19
C VAL A 475 -1.57 18.17 12.77
N LYS A 476 -0.69 17.26 12.35
CA LYS A 476 -0.09 17.34 11.01
C LYS A 476 -0.96 16.64 9.95
N PRO A 477 -0.98 17.17 8.72
CA PRO A 477 -1.59 16.48 7.60
C PRO A 477 -1.01 15.08 7.42
N ASN A 478 -1.85 14.10 7.06
CA ASN A 478 -1.43 12.75 6.73
C ASN A 478 -1.39 12.57 5.20
N GLY A 479 -0.28 12.03 4.72
CA GLY A 479 -0.05 11.78 3.30
C GLY A 479 0.98 10.67 3.11
N PRO A 480 1.40 10.41 1.88
CA PRO A 480 2.46 9.45 1.61
C PRO A 480 3.74 9.84 2.35
N TYR A 481 4.12 9.07 3.38
CA TYR A 481 5.22 9.42 4.29
C TYR A 481 6.57 9.55 3.57
N TRP A 482 6.77 8.85 2.44
CA TRP A 482 7.99 8.94 1.64
C TRP A 482 8.12 10.28 0.89
N LEU A 483 7.02 11.06 0.81
CA LEU A 483 6.97 12.41 0.25
C LEU A 483 7.02 13.50 1.34
N SER A 484 7.29 13.13 2.59
CA SER A 484 7.32 14.07 3.73
C SER A 484 8.45 15.11 3.62
N LYS A 485 9.47 14.82 2.82
CA LYS A 485 10.57 15.73 2.47
C LYS A 485 10.83 15.67 0.96
N PRO A 486 11.35 16.74 0.36
CA PRO A 486 11.82 16.72 -1.02
C PRO A 486 12.85 15.61 -1.23
N ARG A 487 12.78 14.91 -2.35
CA ARG A 487 13.79 13.92 -2.72
C ARG A 487 15.15 14.56 -2.99
N LYS A 488 16.21 13.81 -2.82
CA LYS A 488 17.58 14.20 -3.12
C LYS A 488 18.09 13.40 -4.32
N GLY A 489 18.21 14.05 -5.45
CA GLY A 489 18.49 13.37 -6.71
C GLY A 489 17.41 12.32 -7.01
N ASP A 490 17.84 11.09 -7.23
CA ASP A 490 16.94 9.97 -7.54
C ASP A 490 16.71 9.05 -6.31
N MET A 491 16.61 9.65 -5.12
CA MET A 491 16.31 8.99 -3.85
C MET A 491 15.26 9.76 -3.05
N PHE A 492 14.28 9.06 -2.50
CA PHE A 492 13.39 9.61 -1.47
C PHE A 492 14.13 9.75 -0.14
N GLU A 493 13.85 10.83 0.58
CA GLU A 493 14.36 11.09 1.94
C GLU A 493 13.21 11.23 2.94
N PRO A 494 12.50 10.14 3.27
CA PRO A 494 11.35 10.21 4.18
C PRO A 494 11.77 10.69 5.56
N ASP A 495 10.84 11.33 6.27
CA ASP A 495 11.05 11.65 7.68
C ASP A 495 10.97 10.38 8.54
N LEU A 496 12.11 9.78 8.83
CA LEU A 496 12.20 8.57 9.67
C LEU A 496 12.01 8.86 11.18
N THR A 497 11.81 10.12 11.56
CA THR A 497 11.44 10.49 12.93
C THR A 497 9.94 10.39 13.19
N LEU A 498 9.14 10.11 12.15
CA LEU A 498 7.73 9.82 12.32
C LEU A 498 7.57 8.56 13.18
N ASP A 499 6.97 8.75 14.34
CA ASP A 499 6.73 7.69 15.32
C ASP A 499 5.22 7.62 15.60
N TYR A 500 4.66 6.48 15.28
CA TYR A 500 3.29 6.13 15.60
C TYR A 500 3.33 5.00 16.62
N SER A 501 2.53 5.01 17.63
CA SER A 501 2.59 4.17 18.84
C SER A 501 3.03 2.70 18.67
N LYS A 502 2.89 2.14 17.48
CA LYS A 502 3.29 0.76 17.13
C LYS A 502 4.04 0.64 15.80
N TRP A 503 4.36 1.76 15.19
CA TRP A 503 5.02 1.81 13.89
C TRP A 503 6.04 2.94 13.88
N GLN A 504 7.26 2.61 13.54
CA GLN A 504 8.34 3.56 13.29
C GLN A 504 8.62 3.58 11.79
N ALA A 505 8.74 4.77 11.22
CA ALA A 505 9.06 4.90 9.81
C ALA A 505 10.42 4.27 9.52
N THR A 506 10.43 3.26 8.66
CA THR A 506 11.65 2.53 8.30
C THR A 506 12.13 2.83 6.89
N GLY A 507 11.29 3.50 6.09
CA GLY A 507 11.54 3.78 4.68
C GLY A 507 11.16 2.63 3.74
N ILE A 508 10.73 1.48 4.26
CA ILE A 508 10.41 0.29 3.45
C ILE A 508 8.91 -0.04 3.38
N ASP A 509 8.09 0.60 4.19
CA ASP A 509 6.66 0.33 4.25
C ASP A 509 5.91 0.95 3.04
N PRO A 510 4.80 0.35 2.59
CA PRO A 510 4.01 0.95 1.53
C PRO A 510 3.34 2.26 1.94
N LEU A 511 2.78 2.31 3.14
CA LEU A 511 2.04 3.45 3.71
C LEU A 511 2.32 3.57 5.22
N ALA A 512 2.12 4.76 5.78
CA ALA A 512 2.02 4.94 7.22
C ALA A 512 0.64 4.45 7.73
N PRO A 513 0.53 4.05 9.01
CA PRO A 513 -0.76 3.67 9.59
C PRO A 513 -1.72 4.87 9.70
N SER A 514 -3.01 4.58 9.85
CA SER A 514 -4.03 5.59 10.14
C SER A 514 -3.69 6.37 11.43
N PRO A 515 -4.04 7.67 11.51
CA PRO A 515 -3.78 8.51 12.70
C PRO A 515 -4.34 7.94 14.01
N PHE A 516 -5.44 7.21 13.93
CA PHE A 516 -6.01 6.45 15.04
C PHE A 516 -6.84 5.29 14.51
N SER A 517 -7.05 4.29 15.39
CA SER A 517 -7.77 3.06 15.09
C SER A 517 -8.69 2.69 16.25
N ALA A 518 -9.69 1.89 15.96
CA ALA A 518 -10.46 1.18 16.96
C ALA A 518 -9.81 -0.15 17.29
N PHE A 519 -10.07 -0.63 18.50
CA PHE A 519 -9.82 -2.01 18.87
C PHE A 519 -11.05 -2.61 19.55
N VAL A 520 -11.26 -3.89 19.33
CA VAL A 520 -12.27 -4.69 20.04
C VAL A 520 -11.64 -6.03 20.41
N ALA A 521 -11.73 -6.37 21.68
CA ALA A 521 -11.23 -7.62 22.22
C ALA A 521 -12.38 -8.55 22.59
N PHE A 522 -12.22 -9.80 22.20
CA PHE A 522 -13.21 -10.86 22.41
C PHE A 522 -12.59 -12.02 23.20
N ARG A 523 -13.45 -12.75 23.91
CA ARG A 523 -13.10 -14.07 24.44
C ARG A 523 -13.88 -15.12 23.66
N ILE A 524 -13.16 -15.96 22.92
CA ILE A 524 -13.72 -16.99 22.03
C ILE A 524 -13.09 -18.32 22.41
N GLY A 525 -13.91 -19.34 22.76
CA GLY A 525 -13.41 -20.63 23.20
C GLY A 525 -12.47 -20.55 24.41
N GLY A 526 -12.63 -19.53 25.28
CA GLY A 526 -11.79 -19.27 26.43
C GLY A 526 -10.57 -18.36 26.16
N GLU A 527 -10.17 -18.17 24.90
CA GLU A 527 -9.00 -17.39 24.52
C GLU A 527 -9.35 -15.92 24.30
N TYR A 528 -8.43 -15.03 24.72
CA TYR A 528 -8.50 -13.60 24.46
C TYR A 528 -7.90 -13.31 23.08
N VAL A 529 -8.67 -12.63 22.22
CA VAL A 529 -8.24 -12.21 20.89
C VAL A 529 -8.69 -10.78 20.61
N LYS A 530 -7.90 -10.03 19.84
CA LYS A 530 -8.11 -8.61 19.57
C LYS A 530 -8.17 -8.34 18.06
N ARG A 531 -9.16 -7.56 17.64
CA ARG A 531 -9.23 -7.00 16.30
C ARG A 531 -8.94 -5.51 16.36
N GLU A 532 -8.06 -5.02 15.48
CA GLU A 532 -7.85 -3.59 15.24
C GLU A 532 -8.45 -3.21 13.88
N GLN A 533 -9.04 -2.00 13.81
CA GLN A 533 -9.66 -1.46 12.61
C GLN A 533 -9.31 0.02 12.49
N ALA A 534 -8.74 0.43 11.34
CA ALA A 534 -8.56 1.85 11.03
C ALA A 534 -9.91 2.58 11.00
N VAL A 535 -9.91 3.85 11.36
CA VAL A 535 -11.11 4.69 11.22
C VAL A 535 -11.26 5.09 9.76
N GLU A 536 -12.46 4.88 9.23
CA GLU A 536 -12.83 5.19 7.85
C GLU A 536 -14.00 6.18 7.83
N TYR A 537 -14.16 6.90 6.73
CA TYR A 537 -15.37 7.59 6.37
C TYR A 537 -16.18 6.76 5.37
N ARG A 538 -17.51 6.79 5.48
CA ARG A 538 -18.40 6.00 4.64
C ARG A 538 -19.56 6.85 4.13
N TYR A 539 -19.84 6.76 2.84
CA TYR A 539 -21.01 7.39 2.24
C TYR A 539 -21.63 6.50 1.17
N ALA A 540 -22.86 6.84 0.81
CA ALA A 540 -23.57 6.19 -0.29
C ALA A 540 -23.40 7.00 -1.57
N ASP A 541 -22.62 6.52 -2.51
CA ASP A 541 -22.62 7.04 -3.88
C ASP A 541 -23.81 6.48 -4.65
N ARG A 542 -24.49 7.33 -5.43
CA ARG A 542 -25.71 6.91 -6.14
C ARG A 542 -25.46 5.88 -7.25
N ALA A 543 -24.25 5.82 -7.79
CA ALA A 543 -23.86 4.91 -8.85
C ALA A 543 -23.07 3.71 -8.33
N LEU A 544 -22.21 3.90 -7.33
CA LEU A 544 -21.29 2.89 -6.82
C LEU A 544 -21.82 2.16 -5.58
N GLY A 545 -22.83 2.71 -4.89
CA GLY A 545 -23.32 2.20 -3.62
C GLY A 545 -22.46 2.68 -2.44
N GLU A 546 -22.12 1.78 -1.52
CA GLU A 546 -21.26 2.13 -0.37
C GLU A 546 -19.83 2.37 -0.81
N VAL A 547 -19.28 3.54 -0.49
CA VAL A 547 -17.89 3.92 -0.69
C VAL A 547 -17.27 4.20 0.67
N ARG A 548 -16.03 3.71 0.87
CA ARG A 548 -15.23 3.92 2.08
C ARG A 548 -13.91 4.56 1.71
N HIS A 549 -13.51 5.55 2.50
CA HIS A 549 -12.23 6.23 2.39
C HIS A 549 -11.54 6.27 3.75
N GLU A 550 -10.22 6.25 3.73
CA GLU A 550 -9.42 6.52 4.91
C GLU A 550 -9.62 7.98 5.35
N LEU A 551 -9.60 8.22 6.67
CA LEU A 551 -9.68 9.56 7.22
C LEU A 551 -8.47 10.40 6.81
N LYS A 552 -8.73 11.58 6.25
CA LYS A 552 -7.71 12.53 5.81
C LYS A 552 -7.58 13.69 6.78
N VAL A 553 -6.36 14.15 7.01
CA VAL A 553 -6.05 15.36 7.78
C VAL A 553 -5.44 16.37 6.82
N ALA A 554 -6.07 17.55 6.71
CA ALA A 554 -5.60 18.61 5.84
C ALA A 554 -5.39 19.92 6.63
N PRO A 555 -4.57 20.87 6.14
CA PRO A 555 -4.48 22.20 6.74
C PRO A 555 -5.85 22.90 6.63
N THR A 556 -6.10 23.86 7.53
CA THR A 556 -7.37 24.65 7.55
C THR A 556 -7.69 25.27 6.18
N VAL A 557 -6.67 25.77 5.50
CA VAL A 557 -6.75 26.16 4.10
C VAL A 557 -5.57 25.59 3.33
N SER A 558 -5.83 25.20 2.10
CA SER A 558 -4.80 24.77 1.15
C SER A 558 -4.47 25.90 0.20
N VAL A 559 -3.20 26.16 0.00
CA VAL A 559 -2.68 27.14 -0.94
C VAL A 559 -1.90 26.43 -2.02
N ASN A 560 -2.28 26.60 -3.27
CA ASN A 560 -1.55 26.07 -4.41
C ASN A 560 -1.14 27.20 -5.35
N ILE A 561 -0.02 27.05 -6.02
CA ILE A 561 0.56 28.04 -6.93
C ILE A 561 0.85 27.38 -8.28
N SER A 562 0.66 28.11 -9.37
CA SER A 562 0.89 27.64 -10.76
C SER A 562 1.41 28.81 -11.62
N PRO A 563 2.25 28.51 -12.63
CA PRO A 563 2.83 27.22 -13.00
C PRO A 563 3.93 26.79 -12.02
N ASP A 564 4.41 25.56 -12.11
CA ASP A 564 5.47 25.03 -11.22
C ASP A 564 6.83 25.70 -11.44
N ILE A 565 7.07 26.19 -12.64
CA ILE A 565 8.31 26.88 -13.04
C ILE A 565 7.96 28.14 -13.82
N LEU A 566 8.62 29.25 -13.52
CA LEU A 566 8.56 30.48 -14.30
C LEU A 566 9.91 30.74 -15.00
N VAL A 567 9.87 30.83 -16.31
CA VAL A 567 11.05 31.13 -17.10
C VAL A 567 11.06 32.61 -17.51
N TYR A 568 12.13 33.30 -17.17
CA TYR A 568 12.38 34.65 -17.53
C TYR A 568 13.60 34.70 -18.47
N PRO A 569 13.45 35.20 -19.72
CA PRO A 569 14.60 35.42 -20.59
C PRO A 569 15.48 36.53 -20.00
N LYS A 570 16.78 36.38 -20.12
CA LYS A 570 17.72 37.47 -19.78
C LYS A 570 17.42 38.68 -20.68
N SER A 571 17.02 39.77 -20.04
CA SER A 571 16.56 40.95 -20.74
C SER A 571 16.93 42.22 -19.96
N PRO A 572 17.35 43.28 -20.65
CA PRO A 572 17.58 44.59 -20.03
C PRO A 572 16.26 45.27 -19.60
N THR A 573 15.13 44.83 -20.14
CA THR A 573 13.79 45.30 -19.76
C THR A 573 13.12 44.27 -18.90
N PRO A 574 12.35 44.70 -17.89
CA PRO A 574 11.60 43.77 -17.04
C PRO A 574 10.61 42.92 -17.84
N VAL A 575 10.53 41.64 -17.50
CA VAL A 575 9.59 40.70 -18.13
C VAL A 575 8.51 40.36 -17.09
N GLU A 576 7.28 40.35 -17.56
CA GLU A 576 6.12 39.99 -16.72
C GLU A 576 5.70 38.55 -17.01
N ARG A 577 5.34 37.83 -15.94
CA ARG A 577 4.75 36.48 -16.00
C ARG A 577 3.55 36.40 -15.06
N GLU A 578 2.57 35.66 -15.50
CA GLU A 578 1.38 35.40 -14.72
C GLU A 578 1.58 34.24 -13.75
N VAL A 579 1.18 34.45 -12.50
CA VAL A 579 1.19 33.45 -11.44
C VAL A 579 -0.24 33.35 -10.90
N THR A 580 -0.79 32.16 -10.92
CA THR A 580 -2.10 31.88 -10.33
C THR A 580 -1.94 31.23 -8.98
N VAL A 581 -2.56 31.81 -7.96
CA VAL A 581 -2.66 31.23 -6.63
C VAL A 581 -4.09 30.83 -6.35
N SER A 582 -4.31 29.59 -5.94
CA SER A 582 -5.63 29.15 -5.49
C SER A 582 -5.63 28.80 -4.02
N VAL A 583 -6.70 29.24 -3.35
CA VAL A 583 -6.94 29.00 -1.93
C VAL A 583 -8.21 28.18 -1.81
N THR A 584 -8.15 27.05 -1.10
CA THR A 584 -9.28 26.15 -0.84
C THR A 584 -9.54 26.10 0.67
N ASN A 585 -10.80 26.30 1.06
CA ASN A 585 -11.24 26.12 2.45
C ASN A 585 -11.46 24.63 2.74
N ASN A 586 -10.74 24.06 3.71
CA ASN A 586 -10.89 22.65 4.09
C ASN A 586 -11.67 22.46 5.39
N GLN A 587 -12.01 23.54 6.10
CA GLN A 587 -12.75 23.44 7.37
C GLN A 587 -14.27 23.59 7.15
N LYS A 588 -15.04 23.03 8.06
CA LYS A 588 -16.47 23.30 8.16
C LYS A 588 -16.68 24.77 8.59
N GLY A 589 -17.41 25.52 7.80
CA GLY A 589 -17.62 26.95 8.03
C GLY A 589 -16.81 27.84 7.10
N GLY A 590 -17.03 29.14 7.21
CA GLY A 590 -16.37 30.11 6.34
C GLY A 590 -14.99 30.50 6.83
N VAL A 591 -14.12 30.89 5.90
CA VAL A 591 -12.82 31.51 6.19
C VAL A 591 -12.67 32.81 5.39
N ARG A 592 -12.07 33.79 6.02
CA ARG A 592 -11.74 35.08 5.41
C ARG A 592 -10.27 35.39 5.60
N GLY A 593 -9.66 35.94 4.58
CA GLY A 593 -8.24 36.25 4.66
C GLY A 593 -7.73 37.01 3.45
N SER A 594 -6.44 37.05 3.34
CA SER A 594 -5.74 37.61 2.17
C SER A 594 -4.65 36.65 1.68
N VAL A 595 -4.34 36.75 0.39
CA VAL A 595 -3.27 35.99 -0.23
C VAL A 595 -2.28 36.96 -0.88
N SER A 596 -0.99 36.65 -0.77
CA SER A 596 0.10 37.43 -1.33
C SER A 596 1.25 36.52 -1.77
N LEU A 597 2.16 37.06 -2.57
CA LEU A 597 3.38 36.38 -2.97
C LEU A 597 4.58 36.89 -2.16
N GLN A 598 5.30 35.95 -1.53
CA GLN A 598 6.66 36.19 -1.08
C GLN A 598 7.60 35.93 -2.25
N LYS A 599 8.37 36.92 -2.62
CA LYS A 599 9.20 36.94 -3.83
C LYS A 599 10.53 37.67 -3.54
N PRO A 600 11.54 37.58 -4.41
CA PRO A 600 12.74 38.38 -4.30
C PRO A 600 12.43 39.90 -4.22
N ASP A 601 13.22 40.66 -3.45
CA ASP A 601 12.98 42.08 -3.16
C ASP A 601 13.00 42.96 -4.42
N ASP A 602 13.83 42.59 -5.40
CA ASP A 602 13.96 43.26 -6.69
C ASP A 602 12.87 42.92 -7.70
N TRP A 603 11.95 42.00 -7.35
CA TRP A 603 10.79 41.63 -8.17
C TRP A 603 9.53 42.34 -7.68
N GLN A 604 8.57 42.56 -8.55
CA GLN A 604 7.29 43.17 -8.25
C GLN A 604 6.14 42.20 -8.54
N ALA A 605 5.12 42.20 -7.70
CA ALA A 605 3.88 41.48 -7.93
C ALA A 605 2.69 42.44 -7.91
N THR A 606 1.82 42.30 -8.90
CA THR A 606 0.61 43.11 -9.02
C THR A 606 -0.60 42.21 -9.19
N PRO A 607 -1.63 42.29 -8.28
CA PRO A 607 -1.68 43.16 -7.11
C PRO A 607 -0.69 42.69 -6.03
N ALA A 608 -0.40 43.54 -5.03
CA ALA A 608 0.46 43.16 -3.90
C ALA A 608 -0.18 42.10 -3.00
N SER A 609 -1.50 42.11 -2.88
CA SER A 609 -2.31 41.10 -2.20
C SER A 609 -3.74 41.11 -2.73
N SER A 610 -4.45 40.00 -2.52
CA SER A 610 -5.89 39.85 -2.80
C SER A 610 -6.61 39.30 -1.60
N THR A 611 -7.88 39.70 -1.37
CA THR A 611 -8.70 39.20 -0.25
C THR A 611 -9.63 38.08 -0.74
N PHE A 612 -9.95 37.16 0.17
CA PHE A 612 -10.93 36.10 -0.07
C PHE A 612 -11.93 35.95 1.08
N ASP A 613 -13.12 35.45 0.73
CA ASP A 613 -14.18 35.13 1.68
C ASP A 613 -14.86 33.84 1.20
N LEU A 614 -14.37 32.69 1.68
CA LEU A 614 -14.88 31.36 1.34
C LEU A 614 -15.89 30.93 2.40
N LYS A 615 -17.09 30.58 1.99
CA LYS A 615 -18.24 30.41 2.89
C LYS A 615 -18.40 28.98 3.41
N ARG A 616 -17.87 28.01 2.70
CA ARG A 616 -18.11 26.59 2.97
C ARG A 616 -16.88 25.75 2.68
N GLU A 617 -16.86 24.57 3.27
CA GLU A 617 -15.87 23.54 2.98
C GLU A 617 -15.83 23.21 1.47
N GLY A 618 -14.62 22.99 0.96
CA GLY A 618 -14.35 22.72 -0.45
C GLY A 618 -14.47 23.93 -1.38
N GLU A 619 -14.88 25.10 -0.87
CA GLU A 619 -14.92 26.31 -1.69
C GLU A 619 -13.54 26.80 -2.01
N ARG A 620 -13.32 27.17 -3.29
CA ARG A 620 -12.03 27.57 -3.83
C ARG A 620 -12.13 28.92 -4.52
N ALA A 621 -11.14 29.78 -4.30
CA ALA A 621 -10.91 30.99 -5.07
C ALA A 621 -9.53 30.97 -5.71
N SER A 622 -9.42 31.57 -6.90
CA SER A 622 -8.16 31.69 -7.63
C SER A 622 -7.85 33.17 -7.88
N PHE A 623 -6.58 33.52 -7.75
CA PHE A 623 -6.08 34.88 -7.83
C PHE A 623 -4.90 34.92 -8.80
N THR A 624 -4.91 35.85 -9.72
CA THR A 624 -3.82 36.07 -10.67
C THR A 624 -2.95 37.21 -10.19
N PHE A 625 -1.64 36.97 -10.18
CA PHE A 625 -0.59 37.95 -9.91
C PHE A 625 0.30 38.08 -11.12
N LEU A 626 0.55 39.32 -11.56
CA LEU A 626 1.57 39.60 -12.57
C LEU A 626 2.89 39.83 -11.84
N VAL A 627 3.82 38.92 -12.06
CA VAL A 627 5.17 38.98 -11.45
C VAL A 627 6.14 39.55 -12.47
N LYS A 628 6.70 40.71 -12.17
CA LYS A 628 7.64 41.44 -12.96
C LYS A 628 9.03 41.25 -12.41
N ALA A 629 9.91 40.66 -13.21
CA ALA A 629 11.30 40.38 -12.87
C ALA A 629 12.24 41.13 -13.78
N HIS A 630 13.32 41.65 -13.23
CA HIS A 630 14.46 42.10 -14.03
C HIS A 630 15.37 40.93 -14.33
N GLY A 631 15.65 40.65 -15.57
CA GLY A 631 16.64 39.67 -16.00
C GLY A 631 18.02 40.08 -15.48
N GLY A 632 18.52 39.41 -14.45
CA GLY A 632 19.86 39.63 -13.94
C GLY A 632 20.94 39.17 -14.91
N SER A 633 22.19 39.48 -14.60
CA SER A 633 23.36 39.11 -15.41
C SER A 633 23.81 37.64 -15.26
N ALA A 634 23.18 36.85 -14.37
CA ALA A 634 23.53 35.46 -14.10
C ALA A 634 22.28 34.57 -14.10
N GLU A 635 22.44 33.35 -14.60
CA GLU A 635 21.46 32.27 -14.40
C GLU A 635 21.27 32.04 -12.90
N THR A 636 20.06 32.25 -12.41
CA THR A 636 19.74 32.08 -11.00
C THR A 636 18.34 31.56 -10.82
N LYS A 637 18.20 30.56 -9.96
CA LYS A 637 16.92 30.09 -9.48
C LYS A 637 16.48 30.94 -8.28
N ARG A 638 15.29 31.51 -8.36
CA ARG A 638 14.74 32.40 -7.33
C ARG A 638 13.35 31.95 -6.91
N PRO A 639 13.14 31.61 -5.62
CA PRO A 639 11.86 31.10 -5.17
C PRO A 639 10.80 32.21 -5.09
N ILE A 640 9.56 31.81 -5.43
CA ILE A 640 8.34 32.57 -5.19
C ILE A 640 7.41 31.67 -4.39
N SER A 641 6.89 32.16 -3.27
CA SER A 641 5.95 31.40 -2.45
C SER A 641 4.62 32.14 -2.30
N ALA A 642 3.53 31.42 -2.34
CA ALA A 642 2.21 31.98 -2.05
C ALA A 642 1.88 31.77 -0.56
N ILE A 643 1.38 32.84 0.07
CA ILE A 643 1.01 32.83 1.49
C ILE A 643 -0.43 33.33 1.63
N ALA A 644 -1.30 32.51 2.22
CA ALA A 644 -2.60 32.94 2.70
C ALA A 644 -2.48 33.30 4.19
N THR A 645 -3.06 34.44 4.58
CA THR A 645 -3.11 34.92 5.96
C THR A 645 -4.54 34.97 6.46
N ILE A 646 -4.85 34.25 7.55
CA ILE A 646 -6.16 34.16 8.20
C ILE A 646 -5.95 34.41 9.69
N ASP A 647 -6.59 35.40 10.26
CA ASP A 647 -6.52 35.76 11.69
C ASP A 647 -5.06 35.81 12.20
N GLY A 648 -4.14 36.35 11.38
CA GLY A 648 -2.71 36.47 11.68
C GLY A 648 -1.91 35.18 11.51
N ARG A 649 -2.50 34.05 11.20
CA ARG A 649 -1.81 32.79 10.87
C ARG A 649 -1.52 32.71 9.37
N GLN A 650 -0.35 32.19 9.04
CA GLN A 650 0.09 32.04 7.68
C GLN A 650 -0.01 30.56 7.23
N TYR A 651 -0.46 30.36 6.00
CA TYR A 651 -0.57 29.08 5.32
C TYR A 651 0.14 29.20 3.97
N SER A 652 1.10 28.33 3.73
CA SER A 652 1.93 28.33 2.51
C SER A 652 2.06 26.94 1.91
N ALA A 653 1.14 26.02 2.25
CA ALA A 653 1.11 24.67 1.73
C ALA A 653 -0.30 24.31 1.24
N GLY A 654 -0.33 23.49 0.23
CA GLY A 654 -1.55 22.91 -0.28
C GLY A 654 -1.40 21.41 -0.52
N TYR A 655 -2.37 20.83 -1.21
CA TYR A 655 -2.27 19.45 -1.66
C TYR A 655 -2.81 19.29 -3.07
N GLN A 656 -2.24 18.30 -3.74
CA GLN A 656 -2.80 17.70 -4.93
C GLN A 656 -3.54 16.43 -4.53
N SER A 657 -4.79 16.28 -4.96
CA SER A 657 -5.55 15.04 -4.77
C SER A 657 -5.27 14.11 -5.95
N VAL A 658 -4.77 12.91 -5.63
CA VAL A 658 -4.62 11.80 -6.59
C VAL A 658 -5.77 10.83 -6.33
N SER A 659 -6.71 10.73 -7.27
CA SER A 659 -7.94 9.97 -7.09
C SER A 659 -8.42 9.34 -8.39
N TYR A 660 -8.60 8.03 -8.39
CA TYR A 660 -9.19 7.24 -9.45
C TYR A 660 -10.17 6.22 -8.85
N PRO A 661 -11.18 5.74 -9.60
CA PRO A 661 -12.18 4.83 -9.03
C PRO A 661 -11.63 3.51 -8.47
N HIS A 662 -10.44 3.08 -8.87
CA HIS A 662 -9.85 1.81 -8.50
C HIS A 662 -8.78 1.91 -7.40
N ILE A 663 -8.46 3.11 -6.94
CA ILE A 663 -7.45 3.35 -5.89
C ILE A 663 -8.05 4.14 -4.73
N GLU A 664 -7.42 4.08 -3.57
CA GLU A 664 -7.71 4.97 -2.46
C GLU A 664 -7.25 6.41 -2.82
N PRO A 665 -8.10 7.44 -2.66
CA PRO A 665 -7.68 8.83 -2.86
C PRO A 665 -6.57 9.22 -1.89
N ARG A 666 -5.50 9.81 -2.42
CA ARG A 666 -4.35 10.28 -1.62
C ARG A 666 -4.09 11.76 -1.83
N PHE A 667 -3.63 12.43 -0.77
CA PHE A 667 -3.22 13.82 -0.82
C PHE A 667 -1.70 13.91 -0.81
N ILE A 668 -1.13 14.56 -1.82
CA ILE A 668 0.29 14.93 -1.86
C ILE A 668 0.39 16.37 -1.40
N TYR A 669 1.03 16.59 -0.25
CA TYR A 669 1.23 17.92 0.30
C TYR A 669 2.47 18.56 -0.30
N ASN A 670 2.32 19.79 -0.80
CA ASN A 670 3.39 20.58 -1.38
C ASN A 670 3.38 21.98 -0.77
N GLU A 671 4.57 22.53 -0.58
CA GLU A 671 4.68 23.98 -0.33
C GLU A 671 4.14 24.72 -1.56
N ALA A 672 3.40 25.80 -1.34
CA ALA A 672 2.93 26.69 -2.41
C ALA A 672 4.10 27.55 -2.92
N LYS A 673 5.08 26.90 -3.54
CA LYS A 673 6.35 27.47 -3.96
C LYS A 673 6.68 27.04 -5.37
N ILE A 674 7.15 27.99 -6.16
CA ILE A 674 7.65 27.78 -7.52
C ILE A 674 9.04 28.36 -7.65
N GLU A 675 9.78 27.91 -8.65
CA GLU A 675 11.08 28.48 -8.99
C GLU A 675 10.95 29.42 -10.20
N GLY A 676 11.36 30.68 -10.02
CA GLY A 676 11.61 31.57 -11.14
C GLY A 676 13.04 31.36 -11.63
N GLU A 677 13.20 30.99 -12.89
CA GLU A 677 14.51 30.74 -13.50
C GLU A 677 14.81 31.79 -14.58
N VAL A 678 15.92 32.49 -14.42
CA VAL A 678 16.41 33.41 -15.44
C VAL A 678 17.37 32.65 -16.34
N ILE A 679 17.06 32.59 -17.63
CA ILE A 679 17.85 31.85 -18.64
C ILE A 679 18.31 32.78 -19.76
N ASP A 680 19.43 32.44 -20.44
CA ASP A 680 19.94 33.14 -21.61
C ASP A 680 19.03 33.07 -22.84
#